data_6f4b1efea35db06e6af2bba8b1a61510
#
_entry.id   6f4b1efea35db06e6af2bba8b1a61510
#
_cell.length_a   1.000
_cell.length_b   1.000
_cell.length_c   1.000
_cell.angle_alpha   90.00
_cell.angle_beta   90.00
_cell.angle_gamma   90.00
#
_symmetry.space_group_name_H-M   'P 1'
#
loop_
_entity.id
_entity.type
_entity.pdbx_description
1 polymer ?
#
loop_
_entity_poly.entity_id
_entity_poly.type
_entity_poly.pdbx_seq_one_letter_code
_entity_poly.pdbx_strand_id
1 'polypeptide(L)'
;MLNELAHFSLNIALGFAVLGTIIPLLGATLRRSSWMQLASVFALLQFLLVAFAFGVLTRAFVTSDFSLRLVVLNSHTLKPMIYKIAGVCGNHEGSLLLWVLILTFLAACAALFGRRLPQSLLARVLGVQSAITTAFLAFVLLTSNPFTRVAFPPFNGQGLNPLLQDPGLAFHPPFLYLGYVGLSITFSFAIAALLEGKVDSAWGRWVRPWTLAAWIFLTIGIGLGSWWAYYELGWGGFWFWDPVENASFMPWLISAALLHSAIVVEKRDALKAWTILLAILAFGFSLIGTFIVRSGVLTSVHAFANDPERGVFILMILAVFFGGALLLFALRAKAMDSKGVFAPVSRESALIANNLLLAISCFVVFVGTVWPLVAELLMDRKLSVGPPFFDLAFTPFMVALAVILPIGSTLPWKRARRAHITRLWPVALVCLACVGLAWAMQTGRSLIGPVGLGLGVWLVMGVVIELYQRCGRGAGKMRRLLRLPLADWGKGVAHAGLGITIFGVAGITAWQVEDIRVLEIGQSAEVAGFTITLEAVEDRRGPNYLTTMADVALSRQGQPIAMLHPERRYYPVAEMPTTEAGIDSGLWRDIYVVVGDAQPEGGYAVRSFIKPLANWVWSGAIILALGGFLSLFDRRYRMAPGAARKTGPEAPQ
;
A
#
# COMPACT_ATOMS: atom_id res chain seq x y z
N MET A 1 15.81 -12.84 -31.92
CA MET A 1 16.31 -11.49 -32.24
C MET A 1 15.71 -10.41 -31.33
N LEU A 2 14.38 -10.26 -31.19
CA LEU A 2 13.79 -9.20 -30.36
C LEU A 2 14.09 -9.37 -28.85
N ASN A 3 14.05 -10.60 -28.34
CA ASN A 3 14.35 -10.91 -26.94
C ASN A 3 15.83 -10.66 -26.61
N GLU A 4 16.75 -10.92 -27.55
CA GLU A 4 18.17 -10.62 -27.42
C GLU A 4 18.43 -9.10 -27.37
N LEU A 5 17.72 -8.33 -28.22
CA LEU A 5 17.78 -6.87 -28.17
C LEU A 5 17.27 -6.32 -26.84
N ALA A 6 16.21 -6.92 -26.28
CA ALA A 6 15.70 -6.54 -24.96
C ALA A 6 16.68 -6.86 -23.85
N HIS A 7 17.29 -8.04 -23.87
CA HIS A 7 18.36 -8.39 -22.93
C HIS A 7 19.57 -7.43 -23.06
N PHE A 8 19.99 -7.13 -24.29
CA PHE A 8 21.07 -6.18 -24.56
C PHE A 8 20.71 -4.77 -24.07
N SER A 9 19.45 -4.33 -24.23
CA SER A 9 19.01 -3.04 -23.72
C SER A 9 19.09 -2.92 -22.20
N LEU A 10 18.87 -4.01 -21.44
CA LEU A 10 19.07 -4.02 -19.99
C LEU A 10 20.56 -3.87 -19.60
N ASN A 11 21.48 -4.49 -20.36
CA ASN A 11 22.91 -4.31 -20.16
C ASN A 11 23.37 -2.88 -20.42
N ILE A 12 22.84 -2.23 -21.48
CA ILE A 12 23.11 -0.81 -21.75
C ILE A 12 22.50 0.07 -20.62
N ALA A 13 21.27 -0.25 -20.18
CA ALA A 13 20.64 0.46 -19.07
C ALA A 13 21.47 0.37 -17.78
N LEU A 14 22.06 -0.77 -17.48
CA LEU A 14 23.01 -0.94 -16.37
C LEU A 14 24.23 -0.02 -16.52
N GLY A 15 24.82 0.06 -17.73
CA GLY A 15 25.92 0.97 -18.02
C GLY A 15 25.54 2.45 -17.74
N PHE A 16 24.37 2.88 -18.24
CA PHE A 16 23.85 4.22 -17.96
C PHE A 16 23.48 4.44 -16.48
N ALA A 17 23.07 3.41 -15.76
CA ALA A 17 22.80 3.52 -14.32
C ALA A 17 24.10 3.72 -13.52
N VAL A 18 25.16 3.00 -13.85
CA VAL A 18 26.48 3.20 -13.25
C VAL A 18 27.01 4.60 -13.54
N LEU A 19 26.99 5.04 -14.81
CA LEU A 19 27.41 6.39 -15.19
C LEU A 19 26.52 7.46 -14.54
N GLY A 20 25.21 7.23 -14.48
CA GLY A 20 24.23 8.10 -13.84
C GLY A 20 24.39 8.21 -12.33
N THR A 21 25.04 7.21 -11.70
CA THR A 21 25.47 7.27 -10.30
C THR A 21 26.72 8.14 -10.14
N ILE A 22 27.78 7.80 -10.87
CA ILE A 22 29.12 8.35 -10.63
C ILE A 22 29.20 9.81 -11.10
N ILE A 23 28.83 10.09 -12.34
CA ILE A 23 29.09 11.39 -12.96
C ILE A 23 28.31 12.52 -12.28
N PRO A 24 26.97 12.40 -12.01
CA PRO A 24 26.24 13.47 -11.35
C PRO A 24 26.65 13.70 -9.89
N LEU A 25 26.95 12.64 -9.13
CA LEU A 25 27.40 12.76 -7.73
C LEU A 25 28.76 13.45 -7.65
N LEU A 26 29.70 13.08 -8.50
CA LEU A 26 31.00 13.77 -8.62
C LEU A 26 30.81 15.21 -9.13
N GLY A 27 29.94 15.41 -10.12
CA GLY A 27 29.62 16.74 -10.64
C GLY A 27 29.07 17.67 -9.56
N ALA A 28 28.18 17.18 -8.70
CA ALA A 28 27.65 17.95 -7.59
C ALA A 28 28.71 18.25 -6.52
N THR A 29 29.63 17.31 -6.27
CA THR A 29 30.73 17.49 -5.31
C THR A 29 31.78 18.46 -5.84
N LEU A 30 32.17 18.33 -7.11
CA LEU A 30 33.15 19.17 -7.80
C LEU A 30 32.55 20.47 -8.36
N ARG A 31 31.24 20.71 -8.15
CA ARG A 31 30.48 21.86 -8.65
C ARG A 31 30.57 22.06 -10.17
N ARG A 32 30.62 20.96 -10.94
CA ARG A 32 30.66 20.98 -12.42
C ARG A 32 29.24 20.87 -12.99
N SER A 33 28.71 21.98 -13.48
CA SER A 33 27.33 22.07 -13.99
C SER A 33 27.05 21.12 -15.15
N SER A 34 27.98 20.94 -16.08
CA SER A 34 27.83 20.03 -17.22
C SER A 34 27.63 18.57 -16.78
N TRP A 35 28.36 18.12 -15.77
CA TRP A 35 28.22 16.76 -15.24
C TRP A 35 26.91 16.57 -14.48
N MET A 36 26.45 17.59 -13.76
CA MET A 36 25.15 17.56 -13.08
C MET A 36 23.98 17.48 -14.07
N GLN A 37 24.08 18.13 -15.24
CA GLN A 37 23.02 18.10 -16.26
C GLN A 37 22.84 16.70 -16.87
N LEU A 38 23.88 15.89 -16.96
CA LEU A 38 23.84 14.52 -17.45
C LEU A 38 22.93 13.61 -16.62
N ALA A 39 22.66 13.95 -15.34
CA ALA A 39 21.75 13.17 -14.49
C ALA A 39 20.38 12.94 -15.13
N SER A 40 19.78 14.00 -15.69
CA SER A 40 18.48 13.91 -16.33
C SER A 40 18.52 13.10 -17.63
N VAL A 41 19.62 13.20 -18.39
CA VAL A 41 19.80 12.41 -19.62
C VAL A 41 19.89 10.91 -19.28
N PHE A 42 20.73 10.56 -18.33
CA PHE A 42 20.88 9.16 -17.91
C PHE A 42 19.58 8.59 -17.35
N ALA A 43 18.83 9.35 -16.55
CA ALA A 43 17.53 8.89 -16.02
C ALA A 43 16.52 8.59 -17.14
N LEU A 44 16.45 9.44 -18.17
CA LEU A 44 15.56 9.21 -19.31
C LEU A 44 16.00 8.02 -20.17
N LEU A 45 17.31 7.87 -20.43
CA LEU A 45 17.83 6.73 -21.18
C LEU A 45 17.59 5.40 -20.45
N GLN A 46 17.84 5.34 -19.14
CA GLN A 46 17.52 4.18 -18.32
C GLN A 46 16.05 3.78 -18.45
N PHE A 47 15.14 4.75 -18.32
CA PHE A 47 13.71 4.49 -18.43
C PHE A 47 13.32 3.95 -19.80
N LEU A 48 13.78 4.56 -20.89
CA LEU A 48 13.44 4.13 -22.25
C LEU A 48 13.93 2.70 -22.55
N LEU A 49 15.15 2.38 -22.12
CA LEU A 49 15.74 1.05 -22.35
C LEU A 49 15.04 -0.04 -21.52
N VAL A 50 14.72 0.24 -20.26
CA VAL A 50 13.99 -0.70 -19.40
C VAL A 50 12.54 -0.85 -19.86
N ALA A 51 11.88 0.24 -20.27
CA ALA A 51 10.52 0.19 -20.81
C ALA A 51 10.44 -0.62 -22.10
N PHE A 52 11.45 -0.49 -22.98
CA PHE A 52 11.57 -1.35 -24.17
C PHE A 52 11.69 -2.82 -23.78
N ALA A 53 12.57 -3.17 -22.85
CA ALA A 53 12.75 -4.55 -22.39
C ALA A 53 11.46 -5.13 -21.79
N PHE A 54 10.77 -4.36 -20.94
CA PHE A 54 9.50 -4.77 -20.33
C PHE A 54 8.41 -4.97 -21.38
N GLY A 55 8.32 -4.08 -22.39
CA GLY A 55 7.38 -4.21 -23.50
C GLY A 55 7.63 -5.48 -24.32
N VAL A 56 8.90 -5.82 -24.59
CA VAL A 56 9.27 -7.06 -25.30
C VAL A 56 8.92 -8.30 -24.47
N LEU A 57 9.16 -8.28 -23.16
CA LEU A 57 8.77 -9.38 -22.28
C LEU A 57 7.24 -9.55 -22.27
N THR A 58 6.48 -8.45 -22.18
CA THR A 58 5.01 -8.49 -22.25
C THR A 58 4.54 -9.09 -23.56
N ARG A 59 5.14 -8.69 -24.68
CA ARG A 59 4.86 -9.29 -25.99
C ARG A 59 5.11 -10.80 -25.99
N ALA A 60 6.22 -11.26 -25.41
CA ALA A 60 6.55 -12.70 -25.35
C ALA A 60 5.48 -13.50 -24.61
N PHE A 61 4.93 -12.98 -23.50
CA PHE A 61 3.79 -13.59 -22.80
C PHE A 61 2.51 -13.59 -23.64
N VAL A 62 2.18 -12.47 -24.29
CA VAL A 62 0.99 -12.33 -25.14
C VAL A 62 1.02 -13.30 -26.31
N THR A 63 2.19 -13.44 -26.97
CA THR A 63 2.38 -14.33 -28.12
C THR A 63 2.71 -15.77 -27.73
N SER A 64 2.79 -16.08 -26.43
CA SER A 64 3.18 -17.40 -25.92
C SER A 64 4.52 -17.89 -26.49
N ASP A 65 5.55 -17.02 -26.43
CA ASP A 65 6.91 -17.33 -26.91
C ASP A 65 7.64 -18.25 -25.94
N PHE A 66 7.40 -19.54 -26.05
CA PHE A 66 8.00 -20.59 -25.21
C PHE A 66 9.51 -20.79 -25.43
N SER A 67 10.17 -19.98 -26.24
CA SER A 67 11.62 -19.93 -26.29
C SER A 67 12.24 -19.28 -25.04
N LEU A 68 11.45 -18.54 -24.24
CA LEU A 68 11.85 -17.98 -22.96
C LEU A 68 11.43 -18.88 -21.81
N ARG A 69 12.38 -19.21 -20.91
CA ARG A 69 12.13 -20.03 -19.71
C ARG A 69 10.99 -19.46 -18.87
N LEU A 70 10.97 -18.14 -18.69
CA LEU A 70 9.97 -17.47 -17.89
C LEU A 70 8.55 -17.66 -18.42
N VAL A 71 8.37 -17.61 -19.75
CA VAL A 71 7.08 -17.83 -20.39
C VAL A 71 6.64 -19.29 -20.28
N VAL A 72 7.59 -20.24 -20.42
CA VAL A 72 7.32 -21.67 -20.21
C VAL A 72 6.77 -21.95 -18.81
N LEU A 73 7.40 -21.39 -17.79
CA LEU A 73 7.05 -21.66 -16.39
C LEU A 73 5.76 -20.94 -15.95
N ASN A 74 5.36 -19.84 -16.59
CA ASN A 74 4.32 -18.94 -16.08
C ASN A 74 3.21 -18.63 -17.10
N SER A 75 3.15 -19.32 -18.26
CA SER A 75 2.12 -19.08 -19.26
C SER A 75 1.67 -20.38 -19.93
N HIS A 76 0.52 -20.33 -20.57
CA HIS A 76 -0.07 -21.43 -21.33
C HIS A 76 -0.93 -20.86 -22.45
N THR A 77 -1.07 -21.57 -23.58
CA THR A 77 -1.85 -21.08 -24.74
C THR A 77 -3.33 -20.86 -24.40
N LEU A 78 -3.92 -21.73 -23.57
CA LEU A 78 -5.33 -21.62 -23.14
C LEU A 78 -5.59 -20.52 -22.09
N LYS A 79 -4.54 -19.90 -21.53
CA LYS A 79 -4.70 -18.86 -20.52
C LYS A 79 -5.36 -17.62 -21.11
N PRO A 80 -6.40 -17.03 -20.45
CA PRO A 80 -7.03 -15.80 -20.90
C PRO A 80 -6.03 -14.65 -21.04
N MET A 81 -6.24 -13.76 -22.03
CA MET A 81 -5.29 -12.70 -22.40
C MET A 81 -4.92 -11.77 -21.24
N ILE A 82 -5.90 -11.40 -20.42
CA ILE A 82 -5.65 -10.55 -19.25
C ILE A 82 -4.61 -11.18 -18.31
N TYR A 83 -4.68 -12.49 -18.10
CA TYR A 83 -3.75 -13.22 -17.24
C TYR A 83 -2.43 -13.55 -17.95
N LYS A 84 -2.37 -13.53 -19.29
CA LYS A 84 -1.09 -13.53 -20.00
C LYS A 84 -0.32 -12.25 -19.72
N ILE A 85 -0.99 -11.09 -19.77
CA ILE A 85 -0.39 -9.79 -19.48
C ILE A 85 -0.01 -9.68 -17.99
N ALA A 86 -0.93 -10.00 -17.08
CA ALA A 86 -0.67 -9.96 -15.63
C ALA A 86 0.41 -10.97 -15.21
N GLY A 87 0.48 -12.11 -15.90
CA GLY A 87 1.49 -13.15 -15.66
C GLY A 87 2.93 -12.70 -15.86
N VAL A 88 3.17 -11.59 -16.58
CA VAL A 88 4.50 -10.97 -16.66
C VAL A 88 4.99 -10.59 -15.25
N CYS A 89 4.11 -10.11 -14.38
CA CYS A 89 4.42 -9.67 -13.02
C CYS A 89 4.14 -10.75 -11.96
N GLY A 90 3.48 -11.85 -12.33
CA GLY A 90 3.10 -12.95 -11.43
C GLY A 90 4.24 -13.93 -11.11
N ASN A 91 5.47 -13.55 -11.35
CA ASN A 91 6.66 -14.36 -11.12
C ASN A 91 7.80 -13.50 -10.60
N HIS A 92 8.92 -14.13 -10.19
CA HIS A 92 10.03 -13.43 -9.59
C HIS A 92 10.74 -12.48 -10.57
N GLU A 93 11.16 -12.98 -11.72
CA GLU A 93 11.97 -12.25 -12.71
C GLU A 93 11.20 -11.06 -13.32
N GLY A 94 9.97 -11.29 -13.72
CA GLY A 94 9.15 -10.25 -14.34
C GLY A 94 8.71 -9.17 -13.35
N SER A 95 8.42 -9.55 -12.10
CA SER A 95 8.09 -8.58 -11.04
C SER A 95 9.30 -7.73 -10.64
N LEU A 96 10.52 -8.26 -10.68
CA LEU A 96 11.75 -7.48 -10.48
C LEU A 96 12.01 -6.54 -11.67
N LEU A 97 11.73 -6.97 -12.88
CA LEU A 97 11.82 -6.06 -14.03
C LEU A 97 10.78 -4.93 -13.94
N LEU A 98 9.56 -5.22 -13.45
CA LEU A 98 8.57 -4.17 -13.14
C LEU A 98 9.09 -3.22 -12.05
N TRP A 99 9.76 -3.73 -11.02
CA TRP A 99 10.41 -2.90 -10.00
C TRP A 99 11.40 -1.91 -10.61
N VAL A 100 12.30 -2.40 -11.48
CA VAL A 100 13.29 -1.56 -12.17
C VAL A 100 12.61 -0.57 -13.12
N LEU A 101 11.55 -0.99 -13.82
CA LEU A 101 10.75 -0.10 -14.67
C LEU A 101 10.19 1.08 -13.86
N ILE A 102 9.61 0.82 -12.69
CA ILE A 102 9.06 1.86 -11.83
C ILE A 102 10.16 2.74 -11.25
N LEU A 103 11.31 2.18 -10.84
CA LEU A 103 12.48 2.97 -10.40
C LEU A 103 12.91 3.97 -11.46
N THR A 104 13.08 3.49 -12.68
CA THR A 104 13.53 4.33 -13.81
C THR A 104 12.46 5.32 -14.28
N PHE A 105 11.18 4.92 -14.26
CA PHE A 105 10.04 5.80 -14.52
C PHE A 105 10.00 6.97 -13.54
N LEU A 106 10.15 6.70 -12.24
CA LEU A 106 10.16 7.73 -11.21
C LEU A 106 11.39 8.65 -11.32
N ALA A 107 12.56 8.11 -11.68
CA ALA A 107 13.74 8.90 -11.99
C ALA A 107 13.49 9.82 -13.19
N ALA A 108 12.87 9.31 -14.26
CA ALA A 108 12.46 10.12 -15.42
C ALA A 108 11.45 11.21 -15.05
N CYS A 109 10.45 10.89 -14.22
CA CYS A 109 9.52 11.89 -13.68
C CYS A 109 10.25 12.96 -12.84
N ALA A 110 11.20 12.57 -11.99
CA ALA A 110 12.01 13.51 -11.21
C ALA A 110 12.87 14.40 -12.11
N ALA A 111 13.44 13.87 -13.19
CA ALA A 111 14.19 14.63 -14.17
C ALA A 111 13.31 15.66 -14.91
N LEU A 112 12.09 15.29 -15.28
CA LEU A 112 11.16 16.15 -16.05
C LEU A 112 10.50 17.21 -15.16
N PHE A 113 9.98 16.82 -14.00
CA PHE A 113 9.24 17.70 -13.10
C PHE A 113 10.13 18.42 -12.09
N GLY A 114 11.35 17.92 -11.85
CA GLY A 114 12.34 18.48 -10.93
C GLY A 114 13.16 19.66 -11.49
N ARG A 115 12.89 20.16 -12.70
CA ARG A 115 13.67 21.25 -13.34
C ARG A 115 13.75 22.55 -12.53
N ARG A 116 12.86 22.74 -11.56
CA ARG A 116 12.85 23.89 -10.64
C ARG A 116 13.65 23.68 -9.36
N LEU A 117 14.16 22.49 -9.15
CA LEU A 117 15.04 22.16 -8.02
C LEU A 117 16.44 22.79 -8.24
N PRO A 118 17.18 23.08 -7.15
CA PRO A 118 18.60 23.39 -7.27
C PRO A 118 19.33 22.26 -8.03
N GLN A 119 20.18 22.65 -8.98
CA GLN A 119 20.83 21.68 -9.88
C GLN A 119 21.65 20.62 -9.11
N SER A 120 22.34 21.02 -8.02
CA SER A 120 23.11 20.08 -7.19
C SER A 120 22.20 19.09 -6.48
N LEU A 121 21.04 19.53 -5.97
CA LEU A 121 20.07 18.65 -5.32
C LEU A 121 19.49 17.64 -6.31
N LEU A 122 19.04 18.10 -7.48
CA LEU A 122 18.49 17.23 -8.51
C LEU A 122 19.51 16.19 -8.96
N ALA A 123 20.76 16.61 -9.20
CA ALA A 123 21.84 15.72 -9.60
C ALA A 123 22.13 14.63 -8.54
N ARG A 124 22.09 14.98 -7.24
CA ARG A 124 22.25 14.01 -6.15
C ARG A 124 21.05 13.09 -6.03
N VAL A 125 19.83 13.60 -6.13
CA VAL A 125 18.60 12.76 -6.11
C VAL A 125 18.64 11.73 -7.23
N LEU A 126 18.90 12.16 -8.47
CA LEU A 126 18.97 11.25 -9.62
C LEU A 126 20.20 10.33 -9.56
N GLY A 127 21.32 10.78 -9.00
CA GLY A 127 22.49 9.97 -8.77
C GLY A 127 22.23 8.82 -7.77
N VAL A 128 21.57 9.12 -6.66
CA VAL A 128 21.16 8.08 -5.68
C VAL A 128 20.12 7.13 -6.30
N GLN A 129 19.15 7.66 -7.05
CA GLN A 129 18.16 6.83 -7.74
C GLN A 129 18.83 5.90 -8.77
N SER A 130 19.83 6.40 -9.52
CA SER A 130 20.63 5.58 -10.44
C SER A 130 21.45 4.52 -9.70
N ALA A 131 21.95 4.81 -8.49
CA ALA A 131 22.66 3.81 -7.67
C ALA A 131 21.73 2.64 -7.27
N ILE A 132 20.49 2.97 -6.84
CA ILE A 132 19.47 1.95 -6.54
C ILE A 132 19.16 1.15 -7.81
N THR A 133 18.96 1.84 -8.95
CA THR A 133 18.72 1.20 -10.25
C THR A 133 19.86 0.29 -10.66
N THR A 134 21.12 0.69 -10.43
CA THR A 134 22.31 -0.15 -10.70
C THR A 134 22.24 -1.46 -9.91
N ALA A 135 21.95 -1.40 -8.62
CA ALA A 135 21.88 -2.59 -7.78
C ALA A 135 20.76 -3.55 -8.22
N PHE A 136 19.57 -3.01 -8.52
CA PHE A 136 18.44 -3.84 -8.97
C PHE A 136 18.61 -4.35 -10.40
N LEU A 137 19.21 -3.59 -11.33
CA LEU A 137 19.56 -4.10 -12.67
C LEU A 137 20.62 -5.20 -12.59
N ALA A 138 21.64 -5.04 -11.74
CA ALA A 138 22.61 -6.08 -11.51
C ALA A 138 21.96 -7.34 -10.93
N PHE A 139 21.02 -7.18 -9.98
CA PHE A 139 20.25 -8.28 -9.44
C PHE A 139 19.43 -9.01 -10.52
N VAL A 140 18.70 -8.26 -11.37
CA VAL A 140 17.95 -8.83 -12.49
C VAL A 140 18.85 -9.59 -13.46
N LEU A 141 19.97 -9.00 -13.88
CA LEU A 141 20.83 -9.58 -14.90
C LEU A 141 21.65 -10.77 -14.40
N LEU A 142 22.11 -10.76 -13.14
CA LEU A 142 22.99 -11.79 -12.59
C LEU A 142 22.25 -12.99 -12.02
N THR A 143 21.07 -12.79 -11.42
CA THR A 143 20.36 -13.87 -10.70
C THR A 143 18.95 -14.14 -11.23
N SER A 144 18.32 -13.18 -11.87
CA SER A 144 16.88 -13.20 -12.16
C SER A 144 16.55 -12.72 -13.58
N ASN A 145 17.32 -13.19 -14.57
CA ASN A 145 17.22 -12.73 -15.94
C ASN A 145 15.95 -13.24 -16.63
N PRO A 146 14.98 -12.34 -16.96
CA PRO A 146 13.72 -12.73 -17.57
C PRO A 146 13.86 -13.20 -19.04
N PHE A 147 15.01 -12.96 -19.69
CA PHE A 147 15.27 -13.32 -21.08
C PHE A 147 16.10 -14.63 -21.22
N THR A 148 16.21 -15.42 -20.14
CA THR A 148 16.86 -16.73 -20.18
C THR A 148 16.13 -17.66 -21.16
N ARG A 149 16.89 -18.27 -22.07
CA ARG A 149 16.38 -19.17 -23.11
C ARG A 149 16.26 -20.61 -22.62
N VAL A 150 15.34 -21.37 -23.18
CA VAL A 150 15.30 -22.84 -23.10
C VAL A 150 15.99 -23.44 -24.31
N ALA A 151 16.79 -24.48 -24.08
CA ALA A 151 17.48 -25.18 -25.18
C ALA A 151 16.50 -25.86 -26.13
N PHE A 152 15.45 -26.45 -25.58
CA PHE A 152 14.40 -27.13 -26.33
C PHE A 152 13.04 -26.56 -25.90
N PRO A 153 12.48 -25.61 -26.68
CA PRO A 153 11.18 -25.03 -26.38
C PRO A 153 10.08 -26.12 -26.39
N PRO A 154 9.30 -26.25 -25.30
CA PRO A 154 8.17 -27.18 -25.27
C PRO A 154 7.04 -26.67 -26.18
N PHE A 155 6.12 -27.59 -26.52
CA PHE A 155 4.93 -27.25 -27.32
C PHE A 155 4.00 -26.27 -26.58
N ASN A 156 3.96 -26.36 -25.24
CA ASN A 156 3.15 -25.46 -24.40
C ASN A 156 3.84 -25.23 -23.05
N GLY A 157 3.39 -24.22 -22.29
CA GLY A 157 3.93 -23.90 -20.97
C GLY A 157 3.14 -24.56 -19.82
N GLN A 158 3.67 -24.37 -18.60
CA GLN A 158 3.17 -24.95 -17.35
C GLN A 158 1.98 -24.18 -16.73
N GLY A 159 1.65 -23.00 -17.32
CA GLY A 159 0.60 -22.14 -16.80
C GLY A 159 1.05 -21.20 -15.68
N LEU A 160 0.15 -20.32 -15.27
CA LEU A 160 0.32 -19.43 -14.13
C LEU A 160 -0.37 -20.07 -12.93
N ASN A 161 0.17 -19.86 -11.72
CA ASN A 161 -0.52 -20.25 -10.49
C ASN A 161 -1.99 -19.79 -10.53
N PRO A 162 -2.96 -20.70 -10.32
CA PRO A 162 -4.38 -20.39 -10.39
C PRO A 162 -4.82 -19.19 -9.55
N LEU A 163 -4.34 -19.06 -8.32
CA LEU A 163 -4.64 -17.93 -7.43
C LEU A 163 -4.24 -16.55 -8.03
N LEU A 164 -3.32 -16.56 -9.01
CA LEU A 164 -2.92 -15.34 -9.74
C LEU A 164 -3.79 -15.07 -10.98
N GLN A 165 -4.73 -15.95 -11.30
CA GLN A 165 -5.64 -15.81 -12.44
C GLN A 165 -6.96 -15.17 -12.02
N ASP A 166 -6.85 -14.04 -11.34
CA ASP A 166 -7.96 -13.24 -10.85
C ASP A 166 -7.82 -11.75 -11.24
N PRO A 167 -8.92 -11.03 -11.56
CA PRO A 167 -8.85 -9.61 -11.92
C PRO A 167 -8.29 -8.72 -10.81
N GLY A 168 -8.65 -8.94 -9.54
CA GLY A 168 -8.14 -8.15 -8.41
C GLY A 168 -6.64 -8.28 -8.30
N LEU A 169 -6.13 -9.51 -8.43
CA LEU A 169 -4.70 -9.75 -8.39
C LEU A 169 -3.97 -9.30 -9.65
N ALA A 170 -4.63 -9.23 -10.81
CA ALA A 170 -4.02 -8.68 -12.02
C ALA A 170 -3.66 -7.19 -11.87
N PHE A 171 -4.47 -6.42 -11.11
CA PHE A 171 -4.26 -4.98 -10.90
C PHE A 171 -3.51 -4.64 -9.60
N HIS A 172 -3.63 -5.45 -8.54
CA HIS A 172 -3.02 -5.19 -7.25
C HIS A 172 -1.49 -4.95 -7.30
N PRO A 173 -0.63 -5.81 -7.92
CA PRO A 173 0.81 -5.65 -7.85
C PRO A 173 1.33 -4.36 -8.50
N PRO A 174 0.87 -3.91 -9.69
CA PRO A 174 1.30 -2.65 -10.27
C PRO A 174 1.07 -1.44 -9.35
N PHE A 175 -0.09 -1.34 -8.71
CA PHE A 175 -0.39 -0.26 -7.78
C PHE A 175 0.47 -0.35 -6.52
N LEU A 176 0.62 -1.55 -5.96
CA LEU A 176 1.45 -1.77 -4.78
C LEU A 176 2.91 -1.36 -5.07
N TYR A 177 3.47 -1.77 -6.21
CA TYR A 177 4.84 -1.43 -6.59
C TYR A 177 5.03 0.06 -6.87
N LEU A 178 4.07 0.74 -7.50
CA LEU A 178 4.14 2.20 -7.66
C LEU A 178 4.28 2.92 -6.31
N GLY A 179 3.61 2.44 -5.29
CA GLY A 179 3.76 2.98 -3.93
C GLY A 179 5.05 2.54 -3.26
N TYR A 180 5.33 1.26 -3.26
CA TYR A 180 6.43 0.62 -2.57
C TYR A 180 7.80 1.09 -3.09
N VAL A 181 7.98 1.01 -4.41
CA VAL A 181 9.16 1.53 -5.10
C VAL A 181 9.17 3.06 -5.10
N GLY A 182 7.98 3.69 -5.08
CA GLY A 182 7.83 5.14 -5.05
C GLY A 182 8.52 5.82 -3.88
N LEU A 183 8.66 5.12 -2.75
CA LEU A 183 9.40 5.61 -1.59
C LEU A 183 10.91 5.74 -1.84
N SER A 184 11.47 5.14 -2.90
CA SER A 184 12.87 5.31 -3.29
C SER A 184 13.21 6.76 -3.66
N ILE A 185 12.29 7.50 -4.29
CA ILE A 185 12.51 8.92 -4.59
C ILE A 185 12.59 9.74 -3.30
N THR A 186 11.70 9.46 -2.34
CA THR A 186 11.72 10.13 -1.03
C THR A 186 13.02 9.86 -0.29
N PHE A 187 13.49 8.61 -0.32
CA PHE A 187 14.79 8.20 0.20
C PHE A 187 15.93 8.94 -0.51
N SER A 188 15.89 9.03 -1.85
CA SER A 188 16.91 9.73 -2.63
C SER A 188 16.98 11.22 -2.28
N PHE A 189 15.85 11.87 -2.00
CA PHE A 189 15.80 13.23 -1.46
C PHE A 189 16.44 13.33 -0.07
N ALA A 190 16.23 12.35 0.79
CA ALA A 190 16.82 12.31 2.14
C ALA A 190 18.34 12.16 2.07
N ILE A 191 18.85 11.22 1.26
CA ILE A 191 20.29 11.03 1.07
C ILE A 191 20.93 12.26 0.43
N ALA A 192 20.29 12.86 -0.59
CA ALA A 192 20.79 14.08 -1.23
C ALA A 192 20.90 15.24 -0.22
N ALA A 193 19.91 15.39 0.67
CA ALA A 193 19.93 16.39 1.74
C ALA A 193 21.06 16.14 2.77
N LEU A 194 21.29 14.88 3.14
CA LEU A 194 22.41 14.49 4.01
C LEU A 194 23.77 14.79 3.37
N LEU A 195 23.93 14.53 2.07
CA LEU A 195 25.14 14.83 1.32
C LEU A 195 25.38 16.34 1.15
N GLU A 196 24.31 17.13 1.02
CA GLU A 196 24.40 18.60 0.96
C GLU A 196 24.58 19.25 2.34
N GLY A 197 24.19 18.55 3.42
CA GLY A 197 24.17 19.09 4.78
C GLY A 197 23.10 20.17 4.97
N LYS A 198 22.05 20.19 4.14
CA LYS A 198 21.01 21.23 4.15
C LYS A 198 19.62 20.63 4.06
N VAL A 199 18.80 20.93 5.08
CA VAL A 199 17.36 20.65 5.12
C VAL A 199 16.65 21.94 5.53
N ASP A 200 15.77 22.45 4.68
CA ASP A 200 15.00 23.66 4.90
C ASP A 200 13.52 23.48 4.55
N SER A 201 12.73 24.53 4.75
CA SER A 201 11.29 24.53 4.41
C SER A 201 11.01 24.24 2.94
N ALA A 202 11.95 24.58 2.02
CA ALA A 202 11.81 24.28 0.61
C ALA A 202 11.97 22.79 0.34
N TRP A 203 12.94 22.14 0.98
CA TRP A 203 13.12 20.69 0.89
C TRP A 203 11.87 19.93 1.37
N GLY A 204 11.30 20.31 2.52
CA GLY A 204 10.05 19.72 3.02
C GLY A 204 8.89 19.83 2.02
N ARG A 205 8.82 20.93 1.26
CA ARG A 205 7.84 21.13 0.19
C ARG A 205 8.11 20.24 -1.03
N TRP A 206 9.37 20.03 -1.39
CA TRP A 206 9.75 19.26 -2.58
C TRP A 206 9.55 17.76 -2.39
N VAL A 207 9.80 17.22 -1.18
CA VAL A 207 9.67 15.79 -0.90
C VAL A 207 8.20 15.34 -0.78
N ARG A 208 7.32 16.23 -0.31
CA ARG A 208 5.91 15.89 -0.02
C ARG A 208 5.13 15.31 -1.20
N PRO A 209 5.15 15.87 -2.43
CA PRO A 209 4.40 15.32 -3.55
C PRO A 209 4.79 13.87 -3.88
N TRP A 210 6.07 13.54 -3.80
CA TRP A 210 6.58 12.19 -4.06
C TRP A 210 6.15 11.20 -2.98
N THR A 211 6.29 11.59 -1.71
CA THR A 211 5.81 10.79 -0.58
C THR A 211 4.31 10.58 -0.66
N LEU A 212 3.55 11.64 -0.98
CA LEU A 212 2.10 11.56 -1.10
C LEU A 212 1.67 10.65 -2.25
N ALA A 213 2.32 10.73 -3.42
CA ALA A 213 2.05 9.85 -4.54
C ALA A 213 2.33 8.38 -4.18
N ALA A 214 3.48 8.09 -3.56
CA ALA A 214 3.81 6.76 -3.09
C ALA A 214 2.79 6.23 -2.08
N TRP A 215 2.39 7.04 -1.12
CA TRP A 215 1.40 6.69 -0.10
C TRP A 215 0.01 6.42 -0.70
N ILE A 216 -0.42 7.19 -1.71
CA ILE A 216 -1.69 6.96 -2.42
C ILE A 216 -1.67 5.59 -3.10
N PHE A 217 -0.61 5.28 -3.84
CA PHE A 217 -0.49 4.01 -4.54
C PHE A 217 -0.37 2.82 -3.59
N LEU A 218 0.33 2.98 -2.45
CA LEU A 218 0.32 1.98 -1.37
C LEU A 218 -1.10 1.77 -0.83
N THR A 219 -1.86 2.85 -0.59
CA THR A 219 -3.24 2.76 -0.09
C THR A 219 -4.13 1.98 -1.06
N ILE A 220 -4.03 2.27 -2.36
CA ILE A 220 -4.78 1.55 -3.40
C ILE A 220 -4.32 0.09 -3.47
N GLY A 221 -3.00 -0.13 -3.49
CA GLY A 221 -2.43 -1.47 -3.55
C GLY A 221 -2.86 -2.34 -2.38
N ILE A 222 -2.72 -1.86 -1.14
CA ILE A 222 -3.17 -2.58 0.07
C ILE A 222 -4.68 -2.83 0.03
N GLY A 223 -5.49 -1.83 -0.35
CA GLY A 223 -6.94 -1.97 -0.47
C GLY A 223 -7.35 -3.03 -1.48
N LEU A 224 -6.71 -3.06 -2.66
CA LEU A 224 -6.96 -4.07 -3.69
C LEU A 224 -6.54 -5.47 -3.25
N GLY A 225 -5.38 -5.61 -2.59
CA GLY A 225 -4.93 -6.90 -2.07
C GLY A 225 -5.83 -7.46 -0.97
N SER A 226 -6.29 -6.59 -0.06
CA SER A 226 -7.26 -6.93 0.97
C SER A 226 -8.62 -7.35 0.38
N TRP A 227 -9.06 -6.67 -0.68
CA TRP A 227 -10.29 -7.00 -1.38
C TRP A 227 -10.18 -8.34 -2.12
N TRP A 228 -9.06 -8.57 -2.81
CA TRP A 228 -8.74 -9.85 -3.46
C TRP A 228 -8.74 -11.01 -2.44
N ALA A 229 -8.03 -10.86 -1.32
CA ALA A 229 -7.99 -11.89 -0.27
C ALA A 229 -9.39 -12.23 0.27
N TYR A 230 -10.28 -11.24 0.33
CA TYR A 230 -11.63 -11.41 0.83
C TYR A 230 -12.49 -12.31 -0.05
N TYR A 231 -12.47 -12.15 -1.37
CA TYR A 231 -13.37 -12.92 -2.23
C TYR A 231 -12.73 -14.17 -2.84
N GLU A 232 -11.40 -14.20 -3.01
CA GLU A 232 -10.69 -15.26 -3.71
C GLU A 232 -10.27 -16.42 -2.79
N LEU A 233 -9.82 -16.13 -1.56
CA LEU A 233 -9.23 -17.19 -0.71
C LEU A 233 -10.26 -18.10 -0.04
N GLY A 234 -11.53 -17.76 -0.06
CA GLY A 234 -12.59 -18.58 0.55
C GLY A 234 -12.55 -18.63 2.09
N TRP A 235 -11.66 -17.89 2.74
CA TRP A 235 -11.48 -17.91 4.22
C TRP A 235 -12.43 -16.99 4.96
N GLY A 236 -13.13 -16.11 4.22
CA GLY A 236 -14.05 -15.17 4.81
C GLY A 236 -13.40 -13.98 5.54
N GLY A 237 -12.09 -13.80 5.51
CA GLY A 237 -11.37 -12.66 6.05
C GLY A 237 -10.89 -11.71 4.96
N PHE A 238 -10.46 -10.51 5.35
CA PHE A 238 -9.90 -9.51 4.45
C PHE A 238 -8.49 -9.06 4.87
N TRP A 239 -8.03 -9.43 6.08
CA TRP A 239 -6.72 -9.13 6.63
C TRP A 239 -6.35 -10.18 7.68
N PHE A 240 -5.20 -10.82 7.53
CA PHE A 240 -4.80 -11.97 8.34
C PHE A 240 -3.53 -11.72 9.14
N TRP A 241 -2.96 -10.52 9.07
CA TRP A 241 -1.64 -10.20 9.63
C TRP A 241 -0.54 -11.10 9.07
N ASP A 242 -0.71 -11.57 7.84
CA ASP A 242 0.30 -12.34 7.14
C ASP A 242 1.59 -11.52 6.95
N PRO A 243 2.79 -12.14 6.98
CA PRO A 243 4.05 -11.43 6.79
C PRO A 243 4.12 -10.59 5.51
N VAL A 244 3.48 -11.00 4.41
CA VAL A 244 3.43 -10.24 3.15
C VAL A 244 2.48 -9.04 3.25
N GLU A 245 1.35 -9.18 3.91
CA GLU A 245 0.45 -8.07 4.23
C GLU A 245 1.17 -7.03 5.09
N ASN A 246 1.80 -7.49 6.18
CA ASN A 246 2.57 -6.66 7.10
C ASN A 246 3.73 -5.94 6.40
N ALA A 247 4.41 -6.60 5.45
CA ALA A 247 5.49 -6.03 4.65
C ALA A 247 5.03 -4.79 3.86
N SER A 248 3.79 -4.77 3.38
CA SER A 248 3.22 -3.61 2.68
C SER A 248 2.72 -2.52 3.64
N PHE A 249 2.25 -2.90 4.82
CA PHE A 249 1.65 -2.00 5.79
C PHE A 249 2.69 -1.17 6.56
N MET A 250 3.86 -1.74 6.87
CA MET A 250 4.95 -1.02 7.54
C MET A 250 5.38 0.27 6.80
N PRO A 251 5.74 0.24 5.50
CA PRO A 251 6.10 1.45 4.77
C PRO A 251 4.91 2.42 4.62
N TRP A 252 3.66 1.94 4.60
CA TRP A 252 2.47 2.78 4.60
C TRP A 252 2.35 3.61 5.89
N LEU A 253 2.54 3.00 7.07
CA LEU A 253 2.51 3.67 8.37
C LEU A 253 3.62 4.73 8.47
N ILE A 254 4.86 4.39 8.12
CA ILE A 254 6.00 5.31 8.19
C ILE A 254 5.88 6.45 7.17
N SER A 255 5.37 6.18 5.97
CA SER A 255 5.18 7.23 4.96
C SER A 255 4.06 8.21 5.37
N ALA A 256 3.02 7.75 6.08
CA ALA A 256 2.02 8.63 6.70
C ALA A 256 2.67 9.55 7.77
N ALA A 257 3.51 9.00 8.66
CA ALA A 257 4.29 9.78 9.61
C ALA A 257 5.20 10.80 8.90
N LEU A 258 5.88 10.38 7.84
CA LEU A 258 6.75 11.23 7.03
C LEU A 258 6.00 12.39 6.38
N LEU A 259 4.81 12.15 5.81
CA LEU A 259 3.95 13.21 5.25
C LEU A 259 3.63 14.29 6.29
N HIS A 260 3.26 13.89 7.50
CA HIS A 260 2.96 14.81 8.59
C HIS A 260 4.22 15.55 9.09
N SER A 261 5.35 14.86 9.18
CA SER A 261 6.63 15.46 9.58
C SER A 261 7.14 16.48 8.55
N ALA A 262 7.04 16.18 7.26
CA ALA A 262 7.41 17.09 6.18
C ALA A 262 6.59 18.40 6.18
N ILE A 263 5.32 18.33 6.64
CA ILE A 263 4.50 19.54 6.85
C ILE A 263 5.08 20.41 7.97
N VAL A 264 5.58 19.80 9.05
CA VAL A 264 6.22 20.55 10.14
C VAL A 264 7.54 21.19 9.66
N VAL A 265 8.35 20.46 8.88
CA VAL A 265 9.55 21.06 8.24
C VAL A 265 9.16 22.24 7.36
N GLU A 266 8.16 22.10 6.48
CA GLU A 266 7.73 23.18 5.58
C GLU A 266 7.20 24.41 6.31
N LYS A 267 6.41 24.23 7.39
CA LYS A 267 5.70 25.33 8.06
C LYS A 267 6.46 25.92 9.24
N ARG A 268 7.32 25.13 9.88
CA ARG A 268 7.95 25.47 11.15
C ARG A 268 9.47 25.37 11.14
N ASP A 269 10.07 24.87 10.05
CA ASP A 269 11.51 24.59 9.91
C ASP A 269 12.07 23.72 11.05
N ALA A 270 11.27 22.78 11.54
CA ALA A 270 11.56 21.91 12.67
C ALA A 270 11.37 20.43 12.31
N LEU A 271 11.83 19.51 13.18
CA LEU A 271 11.80 18.05 12.99
C LEU A 271 12.62 17.57 11.78
N LYS A 272 13.66 18.29 11.38
CA LYS A 272 14.46 18.01 10.18
C LYS A 272 15.09 16.62 10.23
N ALA A 273 15.85 16.32 11.28
CA ALA A 273 16.50 15.02 11.47
C ALA A 273 15.48 13.87 11.53
N TRP A 274 14.38 14.08 12.27
CA TRP A 274 13.30 13.10 12.35
C TRP A 274 12.67 12.81 10.98
N THR A 275 12.42 13.84 10.16
CA THR A 275 11.85 13.71 8.81
C THR A 275 12.78 12.94 7.88
N ILE A 276 14.09 13.19 7.94
CA ILE A 276 15.10 12.43 7.18
C ILE A 276 15.10 10.97 7.63
N LEU A 277 15.08 10.71 8.93
CA LEU A 277 15.04 9.33 9.45
C LEU A 277 13.79 8.60 8.97
N LEU A 278 12.61 9.24 9.03
CA LEU A 278 11.36 8.64 8.52
C LEU A 278 11.44 8.35 7.01
N ALA A 279 12.10 9.19 6.22
CA ALA A 279 12.29 8.94 4.79
C ALA A 279 13.23 7.74 4.53
N ILE A 280 14.27 7.58 5.34
CA ILE A 280 15.17 6.41 5.28
C ILE A 280 14.40 5.15 5.70
N LEU A 281 13.64 5.20 6.80
CA LEU A 281 12.85 4.07 7.30
C LEU A 281 11.76 3.66 6.30
N ALA A 282 11.08 4.61 5.65
CA ALA A 282 10.00 4.31 4.70
C ALA A 282 10.49 3.41 3.54
N PHE A 283 11.61 3.76 2.92
CA PHE A 283 12.19 2.92 1.87
C PHE A 283 12.93 1.71 2.45
N GLY A 284 13.53 1.83 3.62
CA GLY A 284 14.14 0.70 4.34
C GLY A 284 13.12 -0.41 4.60
N PHE A 285 11.90 -0.09 5.04
CA PHE A 285 10.83 -1.08 5.21
C PHE A 285 10.34 -1.64 3.87
N SER A 286 10.38 -0.87 2.77
CA SER A 286 10.13 -1.43 1.43
C SER A 286 11.17 -2.49 1.06
N LEU A 287 12.44 -2.26 1.33
CA LEU A 287 13.51 -3.23 1.09
C LEU A 287 13.41 -4.47 2.02
N ILE A 288 13.12 -4.25 3.31
CA ILE A 288 12.88 -5.33 4.28
C ILE A 288 11.68 -6.18 3.83
N GLY A 289 10.60 -5.55 3.42
CA GLY A 289 9.44 -6.27 2.91
C GLY A 289 9.75 -7.06 1.64
N THR A 290 10.55 -6.50 0.72
CA THR A 290 11.02 -7.23 -0.46
C THR A 290 11.84 -8.47 -0.06
N PHE A 291 12.68 -8.35 0.96
CA PHE A 291 13.42 -9.49 1.52
C PHE A 291 12.46 -10.54 2.09
N ILE A 292 11.52 -10.15 2.95
CA ILE A 292 10.53 -11.06 3.56
C ILE A 292 9.76 -11.84 2.49
N VAL A 293 9.26 -11.13 1.45
CA VAL A 293 8.42 -11.72 0.39
C VAL A 293 9.21 -12.66 -0.53
N ARG A 294 10.52 -12.42 -0.72
CA ARG A 294 11.30 -13.09 -1.77
C ARG A 294 12.30 -14.12 -1.24
N SER A 295 12.70 -14.04 0.01
CA SER A 295 13.70 -14.96 0.59
C SER A 295 13.11 -16.32 0.96
N GLY A 296 11.80 -16.43 1.11
CA GLY A 296 11.16 -17.65 1.62
C GLY A 296 11.49 -17.97 3.09
N VAL A 297 12.10 -17.03 3.82
CA VAL A 297 12.49 -17.20 5.23
C VAL A 297 11.25 -17.26 6.14
N LEU A 298 10.17 -16.58 5.77
CA LEU A 298 8.89 -16.65 6.48
C LEU A 298 7.84 -17.33 5.62
N THR A 299 7.11 -18.25 6.21
CA THR A 299 5.96 -18.90 5.55
C THR A 299 4.83 -17.90 5.40
N SER A 300 4.32 -17.76 4.18
CA SER A 300 3.19 -16.93 3.84
C SER A 300 2.35 -17.57 2.74
N VAL A 301 1.05 -17.44 2.85
CA VAL A 301 0.11 -17.88 1.81
C VAL A 301 0.19 -17.04 0.54
N HIS A 302 0.80 -15.85 0.62
CA HIS A 302 1.03 -14.94 -0.50
C HIS A 302 2.42 -15.08 -1.13
N ALA A 303 3.26 -16.02 -0.66
CA ALA A 303 4.63 -16.20 -1.15
C ALA A 303 4.66 -17.21 -2.30
N PHE A 304 4.39 -16.74 -3.52
CA PHE A 304 4.34 -17.56 -4.74
C PHE A 304 5.70 -17.82 -5.40
N ALA A 305 6.77 -17.19 -4.92
CA ALA A 305 8.10 -17.28 -5.54
C ALA A 305 9.21 -17.10 -4.51
N ASN A 306 9.48 -18.13 -3.74
CA ASN A 306 10.53 -18.16 -2.72
C ASN A 306 11.84 -18.70 -3.29
N ASP A 307 12.94 -17.98 -3.06
CA ASP A 307 14.27 -18.40 -3.47
C ASP A 307 15.32 -17.87 -2.47
N PRO A 308 15.89 -18.74 -1.60
CA PRO A 308 16.84 -18.33 -0.57
C PRO A 308 18.14 -17.73 -1.13
N GLU A 309 18.64 -18.19 -2.28
CA GLU A 309 19.88 -17.66 -2.89
C GLU A 309 19.69 -16.21 -3.31
N ARG A 310 18.55 -15.89 -3.88
CA ARG A 310 18.15 -14.51 -4.24
C ARG A 310 17.92 -13.64 -3.00
N GLY A 311 17.50 -14.24 -1.87
CA GLY A 311 17.35 -13.57 -0.58
C GLY A 311 18.67 -12.92 -0.12
N VAL A 312 19.81 -13.59 -0.30
CA VAL A 312 21.14 -13.06 0.08
C VAL A 312 21.46 -11.80 -0.73
N PHE A 313 21.15 -11.75 -2.02
CA PHE A 313 21.40 -10.57 -2.84
C PHE A 313 20.54 -9.37 -2.38
N ILE A 314 19.28 -9.60 -2.06
CA ILE A 314 18.38 -8.56 -1.51
C ILE A 314 18.90 -8.07 -0.16
N LEU A 315 19.43 -8.96 0.67
CA LEU A 315 20.03 -8.60 1.96
C LEU A 315 21.28 -7.72 1.78
N MET A 316 22.09 -7.96 0.75
CA MET A 316 23.22 -7.08 0.41
C MET A 316 22.72 -5.69 -0.04
N ILE A 317 21.68 -5.62 -0.88
CA ILE A 317 21.07 -4.34 -1.26
C ILE A 317 20.56 -3.60 -0.01
N LEU A 318 19.88 -4.30 0.88
CA LEU A 318 19.39 -3.75 2.14
C LEU A 318 20.54 -3.21 3.01
N ALA A 319 21.61 -3.99 3.20
CA ALA A 319 22.75 -3.58 3.99
C ALA A 319 23.43 -2.32 3.41
N VAL A 320 23.61 -2.25 2.10
CA VAL A 320 24.26 -1.11 1.43
C VAL A 320 23.37 0.14 1.50
N PHE A 321 22.12 0.06 1.08
CA PHE A 321 21.27 1.26 0.98
C PHE A 321 20.69 1.65 2.34
N PHE A 322 20.09 0.74 3.08
CA PHE A 322 19.49 1.06 4.36
C PHE A 322 20.56 1.23 5.46
N GLY A 323 21.48 0.28 5.58
CA GLY A 323 22.61 0.38 6.53
C GLY A 323 23.50 1.58 6.23
N GLY A 324 23.89 1.79 4.97
CA GLY A 324 24.66 2.95 4.53
C GLY A 324 23.96 4.28 4.78
N ALA A 325 22.63 4.34 4.57
CA ALA A 325 21.83 5.53 4.86
C ALA A 325 21.75 5.84 6.35
N LEU A 326 21.58 4.82 7.22
CA LEU A 326 21.59 4.99 8.67
C LEU A 326 22.97 5.45 9.17
N LEU A 327 24.04 4.89 8.62
CA LEU A 327 25.41 5.34 8.93
C LEU A 327 25.61 6.80 8.51
N LEU A 328 25.23 7.17 7.28
CA LEU A 328 25.31 8.55 6.81
C LEU A 328 24.46 9.50 7.69
N PHE A 329 23.28 9.06 8.09
CA PHE A 329 22.44 9.80 9.01
C PHE A 329 23.12 10.01 10.36
N ALA A 330 23.69 8.97 10.96
CA ALA A 330 24.40 9.06 12.25
C ALA A 330 25.57 10.06 12.18
N LEU A 331 26.31 10.09 11.06
CA LEU A 331 27.44 11.00 10.87
C LEU A 331 27.02 12.46 10.61
N ARG A 332 25.83 12.70 10.02
CA ARG A 332 25.41 14.01 9.52
C ARG A 332 24.22 14.62 10.26
N ALA A 333 23.49 13.88 11.12
CA ALA A 333 22.27 14.35 11.78
C ALA A 333 22.48 15.59 12.66
N LYS A 334 23.64 15.73 13.31
CA LYS A 334 23.98 16.92 14.12
C LYS A 334 23.96 18.23 13.33
N ALA A 335 24.26 18.21 12.02
CA ALA A 335 24.22 19.39 11.17
C ALA A 335 22.78 19.86 10.87
N MET A 336 21.77 19.09 11.26
CA MET A 336 20.34 19.36 10.99
C MET A 336 19.57 19.79 12.23
N ASP A 337 20.25 20.31 13.24
CA ASP A 337 19.61 20.77 14.47
C ASP A 337 18.55 21.83 14.16
N SER A 338 17.38 21.62 14.72
CA SER A 338 16.26 22.56 14.69
C SER A 338 16.03 23.09 16.09
N LYS A 339 16.21 24.40 16.25
CA LYS A 339 15.91 25.11 17.51
C LYS A 339 14.41 25.42 17.52
N GLY A 340 13.60 24.57 18.16
CA GLY A 340 12.17 24.82 18.28
C GLY A 340 11.59 24.20 19.54
N VAL A 341 11.08 25.02 20.45
CA VAL A 341 10.26 24.58 21.58
C VAL A 341 8.80 24.63 21.14
N PHE A 342 8.09 23.52 21.26
CA PHE A 342 6.67 23.44 20.96
C PHE A 342 5.84 23.57 22.24
N ALA A 343 4.74 24.32 22.17
CA ALA A 343 3.79 24.33 23.28
C ALA A 343 3.07 22.97 23.38
N PRO A 344 2.84 22.43 24.59
CA PRO A 344 2.21 21.11 24.76
C PRO A 344 0.85 20.98 24.06
N VAL A 345 0.06 22.07 24.04
CA VAL A 345 -1.21 22.13 23.31
C VAL A 345 -1.02 22.97 22.06
N SER A 346 -0.68 22.31 20.96
CA SER A 346 -0.43 22.90 19.66
C SER A 346 -0.63 21.88 18.55
N ARG A 347 -0.78 22.33 17.31
CA ARG A 347 -0.82 21.43 16.15
C ARG A 347 0.50 20.67 16.00
N GLU A 348 1.62 21.30 16.29
CA GLU A 348 2.95 20.67 16.24
C GLU A 348 3.04 19.48 17.18
N SER A 349 2.61 19.64 18.44
CA SER A 349 2.66 18.56 19.44
C SER A 349 1.70 17.42 19.07
N ALA A 350 0.53 17.73 18.50
CA ALA A 350 -0.38 16.72 17.97
C ALA A 350 0.25 15.93 16.79
N LEU A 351 0.98 16.62 15.89
CA LEU A 351 1.70 15.96 14.79
C LEU A 351 2.89 15.12 15.28
N ILE A 352 3.57 15.53 16.35
CA ILE A 352 4.62 14.72 16.99
C ILE A 352 4.01 13.45 17.59
N ALA A 353 2.90 13.58 18.34
CA ALA A 353 2.20 12.44 18.92
C ALA A 353 1.70 11.48 17.82
N ASN A 354 1.12 12.01 16.72
CA ASN A 354 0.74 11.23 15.56
C ASN A 354 1.94 10.45 14.98
N ASN A 355 3.06 11.12 14.75
CA ASN A 355 4.25 10.48 14.19
C ASN A 355 4.82 9.39 15.10
N LEU A 356 4.81 9.64 16.41
CA LEU A 356 5.28 8.67 17.40
C LEU A 356 4.36 7.44 17.43
N LEU A 357 3.03 7.64 17.46
CA LEU A 357 2.07 6.54 17.47
C LEU A 357 2.16 5.70 16.19
N LEU A 358 2.29 6.32 15.02
CA LEU A 358 2.49 5.61 13.75
C LEU A 358 3.82 4.84 13.72
N ALA A 359 4.90 5.43 14.23
CA ALA A 359 6.21 4.78 14.30
C ALA A 359 6.22 3.59 15.26
N ILE A 360 5.57 3.73 16.45
CA ILE A 360 5.42 2.63 17.41
C ILE A 360 4.55 1.52 16.81
N SER A 361 3.42 1.87 16.17
CA SER A 361 2.56 0.89 15.49
C SER A 361 3.33 0.12 14.41
N CYS A 362 4.16 0.81 13.61
CA CYS A 362 5.03 0.16 12.63
C CYS A 362 6.06 -0.76 13.30
N PHE A 363 6.66 -0.33 14.40
CA PHE A 363 7.62 -1.15 15.15
C PHE A 363 6.97 -2.41 15.74
N VAL A 364 5.75 -2.31 16.28
CA VAL A 364 4.97 -3.47 16.74
C VAL A 364 4.74 -4.46 15.60
N VAL A 365 4.31 -3.97 14.44
CA VAL A 365 4.09 -4.83 13.26
C VAL A 365 5.41 -5.48 12.82
N PHE A 366 6.50 -4.72 12.79
CA PHE A 366 7.83 -5.24 12.43
C PHE A 366 8.30 -6.34 13.39
N VAL A 367 8.25 -6.09 14.70
CA VAL A 367 8.67 -7.07 15.70
C VAL A 367 7.82 -8.34 15.61
N GLY A 368 6.50 -8.21 15.55
CA GLY A 368 5.60 -9.37 15.42
C GLY A 368 5.86 -10.18 14.15
N THR A 369 6.16 -9.50 13.04
CA THR A 369 6.43 -10.17 11.75
C THR A 369 7.77 -10.90 11.73
N VAL A 370 8.80 -10.33 12.36
CA VAL A 370 10.17 -10.90 12.34
C VAL A 370 10.38 -11.88 13.50
N TRP A 371 9.56 -11.81 14.56
CA TRP A 371 9.72 -12.61 15.77
C TRP A 371 9.78 -14.12 15.53
N PRO A 372 8.97 -14.74 14.63
CA PRO A 372 9.10 -16.17 14.31
C PRO A 372 10.51 -16.56 13.86
N LEU A 373 11.14 -15.75 13.01
CA LEU A 373 12.50 -15.97 12.55
C LEU A 373 13.53 -15.87 13.70
N VAL A 374 13.37 -14.87 14.56
CA VAL A 374 14.27 -14.69 15.73
C VAL A 374 14.13 -15.87 16.69
N ALA A 375 12.91 -16.34 16.94
CA ALA A 375 12.64 -17.48 17.81
C ALA A 375 13.22 -18.78 17.23
N GLU A 376 13.12 -18.99 15.92
CA GLU A 376 13.69 -20.16 15.25
C GLU A 376 15.23 -20.13 15.32
N LEU A 377 15.85 -18.99 15.01
CA LEU A 377 17.31 -18.85 15.00
C LEU A 377 17.98 -18.89 16.39
N LEU A 378 17.35 -18.31 17.41
CA LEU A 378 17.95 -18.15 18.74
C LEU A 378 17.45 -19.16 19.75
N MET A 379 16.25 -19.71 19.59
CA MET A 379 15.58 -20.56 20.56
C MET A 379 15.24 -21.94 20.01
N ASP A 380 15.53 -22.20 18.74
CA ASP A 380 15.14 -23.43 18.01
C ASP A 380 13.65 -23.76 18.16
N ARG A 381 12.81 -22.73 18.16
CA ARG A 381 11.37 -22.82 18.31
C ARG A 381 10.64 -22.28 17.09
N LYS A 382 9.84 -23.11 16.44
CA LYS A 382 8.90 -22.68 15.40
C LYS A 382 7.65 -22.09 16.06
N LEU A 383 7.50 -20.77 15.93
CA LEU A 383 6.36 -20.03 16.44
C LEU A 383 5.60 -19.41 15.27
N SER A 384 4.29 -19.26 15.43
CA SER A 384 3.46 -18.45 14.55
C SER A 384 2.91 -17.25 15.33
N VAL A 385 3.03 -16.06 14.74
CA VAL A 385 2.48 -14.82 15.29
C VAL A 385 1.34 -14.38 14.38
N GLY A 386 0.15 -14.32 14.93
CA GLY A 386 -1.08 -14.06 14.18
C GLY A 386 -1.96 -12.97 14.81
N PRO A 387 -3.24 -12.88 14.39
CA PRO A 387 -4.19 -11.86 14.82
C PRO A 387 -4.23 -11.58 16.33
N PRO A 388 -4.23 -12.59 17.24
CA PRO A 388 -4.32 -12.31 18.67
C PRO A 388 -3.20 -11.40 19.20
N PHE A 389 -1.98 -11.56 18.68
CA PHE A 389 -0.86 -10.68 19.07
C PHE A 389 -1.03 -9.28 18.50
N PHE A 390 -1.29 -9.20 17.18
CA PHE A 390 -1.36 -7.90 16.51
C PHE A 390 -2.57 -7.10 16.98
N ASP A 391 -3.72 -7.72 17.17
CA ASP A 391 -4.92 -7.04 17.68
C ASP A 391 -4.70 -6.46 19.07
N LEU A 392 -3.98 -7.17 19.94
CA LEU A 392 -3.68 -6.70 21.28
C LEU A 392 -2.59 -5.61 21.30
N ALA A 393 -1.52 -5.79 20.53
CA ALA A 393 -0.34 -4.92 20.61
C ALA A 393 -0.46 -3.66 19.71
N PHE A 394 -1.16 -3.74 18.56
CA PHE A 394 -1.31 -2.65 17.61
C PHE A 394 -2.50 -1.73 17.91
N THR A 395 -3.66 -2.32 18.26
CA THR A 395 -4.93 -1.60 18.42
C THR A 395 -4.88 -0.43 19.42
N PRO A 396 -4.25 -0.53 20.60
CA PRO A 396 -4.21 0.59 21.57
C PRO A 396 -3.57 1.85 20.99
N PHE A 397 -2.51 1.71 20.19
CA PHE A 397 -1.83 2.85 19.56
C PHE A 397 -2.70 3.47 18.45
N MET A 398 -3.43 2.66 17.70
CA MET A 398 -4.34 3.14 16.66
C MET A 398 -5.59 3.79 17.24
N VAL A 399 -6.11 3.30 18.35
CA VAL A 399 -7.19 3.96 19.10
C VAL A 399 -6.74 5.34 19.59
N ALA A 400 -5.56 5.43 20.20
CA ALA A 400 -4.99 6.71 20.64
C ALA A 400 -4.79 7.68 19.46
N LEU A 401 -4.30 7.18 18.33
CA LEU A 401 -4.13 7.95 17.09
C LEU A 401 -5.48 8.48 16.59
N ALA A 402 -6.50 7.63 16.50
CA ALA A 402 -7.84 8.02 16.04
C ALA A 402 -8.46 9.08 16.96
N VAL A 403 -8.27 8.98 18.28
CA VAL A 403 -8.74 10.00 19.23
C VAL A 403 -8.04 11.35 19.02
N ILE A 404 -6.73 11.35 18.84
CA ILE A 404 -5.92 12.57 18.73
C ILE A 404 -6.14 13.26 17.37
N LEU A 405 -6.44 12.53 16.29
CA LEU A 405 -6.46 13.04 14.92
C LEU A 405 -7.43 14.23 14.74
N PRO A 406 -8.73 14.18 15.06
CA PRO A 406 -9.63 15.33 14.95
C PRO A 406 -9.25 16.48 15.89
N ILE A 407 -8.74 16.18 17.09
CA ILE A 407 -8.25 17.19 18.01
C ILE A 407 -7.10 17.95 17.35
N GLY A 408 -6.06 17.25 16.93
CA GLY A 408 -4.87 17.82 16.31
C GLY A 408 -5.16 18.64 15.06
N SER A 409 -6.10 18.18 14.22
CA SER A 409 -6.46 18.83 12.96
C SER A 409 -7.14 20.20 13.17
N THR A 410 -7.85 20.39 14.29
CA THR A 410 -8.53 21.65 14.65
C THR A 410 -7.64 22.62 15.41
N LEU A 411 -6.50 22.17 15.96
CA LEU A 411 -5.58 23.05 16.70
C LEU A 411 -4.87 24.05 15.79
N PRO A 412 -4.65 25.29 16.27
CA PRO A 412 -3.78 26.25 15.58
C PRO A 412 -2.30 25.88 15.74
N TRP A 413 -1.47 26.44 14.85
CA TRP A 413 -0.02 26.43 14.98
C TRP A 413 0.45 27.24 16.18
N LYS A 414 1.60 26.90 16.76
CA LYS A 414 2.29 27.50 17.89
C LYS A 414 1.64 27.20 19.24
N ARG A 415 0.50 27.77 19.56
CA ARG A 415 -0.17 27.60 20.86
C ARG A 415 -1.69 27.63 20.72
N ALA A 416 -2.35 26.65 21.30
CA ALA A 416 -3.80 26.57 21.34
C ALA A 416 -4.33 26.95 22.74
N ARG A 417 -5.58 27.45 22.78
CA ARG A 417 -6.36 27.62 24.01
C ARG A 417 -7.19 26.36 24.23
N ARG A 418 -7.48 26.02 25.49
CA ARG A 418 -8.34 24.86 25.85
C ARG A 418 -9.69 24.89 25.13
N ALA A 419 -10.23 26.08 24.87
CA ALA A 419 -11.47 26.28 24.12
C ALA A 419 -11.48 25.67 22.70
N HIS A 420 -10.33 25.35 22.09
CA HIS A 420 -10.30 24.67 20.79
C HIS A 420 -10.65 23.19 20.96
N ILE A 421 -10.22 22.55 22.05
CA ILE A 421 -10.51 21.15 22.35
C ILE A 421 -11.95 21.00 22.84
N THR A 422 -12.39 21.88 23.75
CA THR A 422 -13.74 21.80 24.32
C THR A 422 -14.85 21.99 23.29
N ARG A 423 -14.57 22.56 22.11
CA ARG A 423 -15.55 22.66 21.00
C ARG A 423 -15.94 21.31 20.40
N LEU A 424 -15.16 20.27 20.63
CA LEU A 424 -15.46 18.92 20.14
C LEU A 424 -16.35 18.11 21.08
N TRP A 425 -16.70 18.65 22.28
CA TRP A 425 -17.51 17.90 23.25
C TRP A 425 -18.87 17.39 22.71
N PRO A 426 -19.62 18.14 21.84
CA PRO A 426 -20.87 17.61 21.35
C PRO A 426 -20.68 16.39 20.46
N VAL A 427 -19.58 16.38 19.66
CA VAL A 427 -19.23 15.21 18.83
C VAL A 427 -18.81 14.05 19.72
N ALA A 428 -18.04 14.31 20.78
CA ALA A 428 -17.66 13.26 21.73
C ALA A 428 -18.89 12.61 22.37
N LEU A 429 -19.93 13.39 22.72
CA LEU A 429 -21.20 12.82 23.22
C LEU A 429 -21.90 11.95 22.16
N VAL A 430 -21.99 12.41 20.91
CA VAL A 430 -22.58 11.61 19.82
C VAL A 430 -21.80 10.30 19.65
N CYS A 431 -20.47 10.36 19.67
CA CYS A 431 -19.64 9.16 19.57
C CYS A 431 -19.84 8.20 20.73
N LEU A 432 -19.92 8.70 21.98
CA LEU A 432 -20.22 7.88 23.14
C LEU A 432 -21.62 7.25 23.06
N ALA A 433 -22.60 7.99 22.56
CA ALA A 433 -23.94 7.44 22.32
C ALA A 433 -23.90 6.33 21.26
N CYS A 434 -23.14 6.52 20.15
CA CYS A 434 -22.93 5.48 19.15
C CYS A 434 -22.25 4.23 19.74
N VAL A 435 -21.22 4.41 20.59
CA VAL A 435 -20.57 3.29 21.29
C VAL A 435 -21.58 2.55 22.17
N GLY A 436 -22.36 3.27 22.98
CA GLY A 436 -23.37 2.67 23.86
C GLY A 436 -24.46 1.92 23.10
N LEU A 437 -24.96 2.51 22.00
CA LEU A 437 -25.94 1.87 21.13
C LEU A 437 -25.38 0.60 20.46
N ALA A 438 -24.18 0.71 19.88
CA ALA A 438 -23.50 -0.43 19.27
C ALA A 438 -23.23 -1.54 20.29
N TRP A 439 -22.85 -1.18 21.51
CA TRP A 439 -22.65 -2.13 22.60
C TRP A 439 -23.95 -2.89 22.97
N ALA A 440 -25.07 -2.18 23.00
CA ALA A 440 -26.36 -2.78 23.29
C ALA A 440 -26.89 -3.66 22.15
N MET A 441 -26.51 -3.37 20.91
CA MET A 441 -27.03 -4.03 19.70
C MET A 441 -26.09 -5.08 19.11
N GLN A 442 -24.85 -5.23 19.59
CA GLN A 442 -23.92 -6.19 19.00
C GLN A 442 -24.37 -7.64 19.21
N THR A 443 -24.08 -8.50 18.25
CA THR A 443 -24.35 -9.94 18.33
C THR A 443 -23.22 -10.70 19.02
N GLY A 444 -21.98 -10.22 18.87
CA GLY A 444 -20.80 -10.72 19.57
C GLY A 444 -20.60 -10.03 20.92
N ARG A 445 -19.54 -10.42 21.64
CA ARG A 445 -19.11 -9.76 22.90
C ARG A 445 -17.81 -8.97 22.71
N SER A 446 -17.66 -8.30 21.57
CA SER A 446 -16.47 -7.52 21.28
C SER A 446 -16.47 -6.21 22.07
N LEU A 447 -15.36 -5.91 22.74
CA LEU A 447 -15.12 -4.59 23.34
C LEU A 447 -14.70 -3.56 22.28
N ILE A 448 -13.97 -4.00 21.27
CA ILE A 448 -13.31 -3.16 20.28
C ILE A 448 -14.27 -2.72 19.18
N GLY A 449 -15.21 -3.58 18.75
CA GLY A 449 -16.17 -3.27 17.71
C GLY A 449 -16.98 -1.99 17.99
N PRO A 450 -17.72 -1.89 19.09
CA PRO A 450 -18.43 -0.67 19.47
C PRO A 450 -17.57 0.57 19.57
N VAL A 451 -16.38 0.45 20.17
CA VAL A 451 -15.41 1.57 20.28
C VAL A 451 -14.94 2.02 18.89
N GLY A 452 -14.64 1.08 18.00
CA GLY A 452 -14.24 1.36 16.63
C GLY A 452 -15.32 2.10 15.83
N LEU A 453 -16.61 1.73 16.00
CA LEU A 453 -17.74 2.46 15.38
C LEU A 453 -17.79 3.92 15.86
N GLY A 454 -17.69 4.15 17.17
CA GLY A 454 -17.63 5.50 17.73
C GLY A 454 -16.43 6.30 17.19
N LEU A 455 -15.25 5.66 17.05
CA LEU A 455 -14.06 6.29 16.49
C LEU A 455 -14.22 6.61 15.00
N GLY A 456 -14.86 5.75 14.21
CA GLY A 456 -15.22 6.05 12.83
C GLY A 456 -16.08 7.30 12.70
N VAL A 457 -17.13 7.40 13.51
CA VAL A 457 -18.00 8.59 13.60
C VAL A 457 -17.19 9.82 14.06
N TRP A 458 -16.32 9.66 15.07
CA TRP A 458 -15.44 10.72 15.59
C TRP A 458 -14.56 11.33 14.52
N LEU A 459 -13.93 10.49 13.70
CA LEU A 459 -13.07 10.93 12.60
C LEU A 459 -13.86 11.70 11.53
N VAL A 460 -14.98 11.16 11.07
CA VAL A 460 -15.81 11.80 10.04
C VAL A 460 -16.40 13.13 10.52
N MET A 461 -16.98 13.15 11.72
CA MET A 461 -17.54 14.37 12.30
C MET A 461 -16.47 15.41 12.62
N GLY A 462 -15.28 14.97 13.03
CA GLY A 462 -14.12 15.82 13.21
C GLY A 462 -13.71 16.57 11.95
N VAL A 463 -13.74 15.90 10.79
CA VAL A 463 -13.52 16.52 9.48
C VAL A 463 -14.58 17.56 9.16
N VAL A 464 -15.86 17.24 9.38
CA VAL A 464 -16.97 18.19 9.16
C VAL A 464 -16.75 19.47 9.98
N ILE A 465 -16.44 19.33 11.26
CA ILE A 465 -16.15 20.48 12.14
C ILE A 465 -14.93 21.25 11.68
N GLU A 466 -13.86 20.60 11.30
CA GLU A 466 -12.65 21.26 10.81
C GLU A 466 -12.96 22.10 9.57
N LEU A 467 -13.62 21.54 8.57
CA LEU A 467 -13.99 22.24 7.35
C LEU A 467 -14.94 23.43 7.64
N TYR A 468 -15.93 23.21 8.52
CA TYR A 468 -16.83 24.26 8.96
C TYR A 468 -16.12 25.42 9.66
N GLN A 469 -15.14 25.13 10.54
CA GLN A 469 -14.34 26.16 11.23
C GLN A 469 -13.47 26.96 10.24
N ARG A 470 -12.94 26.31 9.20
CA ARG A 470 -12.16 26.99 8.13
C ARG A 470 -12.99 27.97 7.30
N CYS A 471 -14.30 27.79 7.25
CA CYS A 471 -15.20 28.71 6.56
C CYS A 471 -15.39 30.05 7.30
N GLY A 472 -14.87 30.21 8.52
CA GLY A 472 -14.97 31.44 9.30
C GLY A 472 -16.40 31.73 9.80
N ARG A 473 -16.63 32.97 10.28
CA ARG A 473 -17.93 33.43 10.81
C ARG A 473 -18.68 34.27 9.78
N GLY A 474 -20.04 34.36 9.90
CA GLY A 474 -20.89 35.22 9.07
C GLY A 474 -21.54 34.53 7.88
N ALA A 475 -22.30 35.28 7.08
CA ALA A 475 -23.02 34.79 5.89
C ALA A 475 -22.08 34.29 4.78
N GLY A 476 -22.57 33.44 3.88
CA GLY A 476 -21.80 32.94 2.72
C GLY A 476 -20.82 31.81 3.04
N LYS A 477 -20.99 31.07 4.15
CA LYS A 477 -20.12 29.93 4.52
C LYS A 477 -20.04 28.86 3.42
N MET A 478 -21.13 28.52 2.78
CA MET A 478 -21.15 27.52 1.69
C MET A 478 -20.25 27.96 0.52
N ARG A 479 -20.32 29.24 0.12
CA ARG A 479 -19.45 29.78 -0.93
C ARG A 479 -17.98 29.74 -0.52
N ARG A 480 -17.66 29.98 0.77
CA ARG A 480 -16.29 29.87 1.29
C ARG A 480 -15.83 28.43 1.36
N LEU A 481 -16.69 27.49 1.75
CA LEU A 481 -16.42 26.07 1.74
C LEU A 481 -15.99 25.57 0.36
N LEU A 482 -16.73 25.92 -0.68
CA LEU A 482 -16.42 25.55 -2.07
C LEU A 482 -15.14 26.21 -2.60
N ARG A 483 -14.67 27.31 -1.97
CA ARG A 483 -13.44 28.02 -2.32
C ARG A 483 -12.22 27.58 -1.51
N LEU A 484 -12.36 26.63 -0.59
CA LEU A 484 -11.22 26.07 0.14
C LEU A 484 -10.23 25.45 -0.85
N PRO A 485 -8.92 25.56 -0.57
CA PRO A 485 -7.89 24.91 -1.36
C PRO A 485 -8.07 23.40 -1.45
N LEU A 486 -7.68 22.78 -2.58
CA LEU A 486 -7.79 21.35 -2.80
C LEU A 486 -7.06 20.52 -1.73
N ALA A 487 -5.92 21.00 -1.22
CA ALA A 487 -5.21 20.30 -0.15
C ALA A 487 -5.97 20.30 1.19
N ASP A 488 -6.84 21.28 1.45
CA ASP A 488 -7.67 21.28 2.65
C ASP A 488 -8.83 20.29 2.52
N TRP A 489 -9.46 20.23 1.35
CA TRP A 489 -10.43 19.21 0.99
C TRP A 489 -9.80 17.82 1.00
N GLY A 490 -8.67 17.65 0.32
CA GLY A 490 -7.99 16.38 0.20
C GLY A 490 -7.61 15.78 1.55
N LYS A 491 -7.09 16.61 2.47
CA LYS A 491 -6.83 16.17 3.84
C LYS A 491 -8.11 15.73 4.55
N GLY A 492 -9.19 16.51 4.45
CA GLY A 492 -10.48 16.17 5.06
C GLY A 492 -11.02 14.85 4.51
N VAL A 493 -11.05 14.71 3.19
CA VAL A 493 -11.53 13.48 2.51
C VAL A 493 -10.67 12.28 2.92
N ALA A 494 -9.34 12.42 2.99
CA ALA A 494 -8.47 11.33 3.44
C ALA A 494 -8.76 10.91 4.88
N HIS A 495 -8.88 11.85 5.82
CA HIS A 495 -9.21 11.52 7.21
C HIS A 495 -10.63 10.94 7.37
N ALA A 496 -11.60 11.40 6.57
CA ALA A 496 -12.93 10.81 6.54
C ALA A 496 -12.88 9.37 5.99
N GLY A 497 -12.11 9.12 4.94
CA GLY A 497 -11.88 7.77 4.40
C GLY A 497 -11.33 6.81 5.46
N LEU A 498 -10.34 7.23 6.24
CA LEU A 498 -9.84 6.44 7.37
C LEU A 498 -10.95 6.13 8.39
N GLY A 499 -11.78 7.13 8.73
CA GLY A 499 -12.92 6.94 9.64
C GLY A 499 -13.93 5.93 9.09
N ILE A 500 -14.21 5.98 7.78
CA ILE A 500 -15.12 5.05 7.09
C ILE A 500 -14.54 3.63 7.08
N THR A 501 -13.24 3.46 6.82
CA THR A 501 -12.56 2.15 6.91
C THR A 501 -12.68 1.58 8.32
N ILE A 502 -12.36 2.36 9.37
CA ILE A 502 -12.47 1.93 10.76
C ILE A 502 -13.92 1.56 11.10
N PHE A 503 -14.90 2.31 10.61
CA PHE A 503 -16.31 2.03 10.81
C PHE A 503 -16.71 0.68 10.18
N GLY A 504 -16.22 0.36 8.97
CA GLY A 504 -16.43 -0.93 8.31
C GLY A 504 -15.81 -2.10 9.08
N VAL A 505 -14.53 -1.98 9.45
CA VAL A 505 -13.83 -2.99 10.27
C VAL A 505 -14.57 -3.25 11.58
N ALA A 506 -14.97 -2.18 12.26
CA ALA A 506 -15.69 -2.26 13.52
C ALA A 506 -17.08 -2.91 13.38
N GLY A 507 -17.78 -2.67 12.26
CA GLY A 507 -19.06 -3.29 11.95
C GLY A 507 -18.94 -4.80 11.78
N ILE A 508 -17.96 -5.27 11.03
CA ILE A 508 -17.65 -6.70 10.91
C ILE A 508 -17.36 -7.28 12.30
N THR A 509 -16.47 -6.65 13.07
CA THR A 509 -16.05 -7.13 14.40
C THR A 509 -17.22 -7.21 15.39
N ALA A 510 -18.21 -6.31 15.31
CA ALA A 510 -19.34 -6.27 16.24
C ALA A 510 -20.47 -7.24 15.87
N TRP A 511 -20.71 -7.48 14.59
CA TRP A 511 -21.92 -8.16 14.11
C TRP A 511 -21.71 -9.30 13.13
N GLN A 512 -20.48 -9.69 12.80
CA GLN A 512 -20.27 -10.84 11.93
C GLN A 512 -20.86 -12.09 12.57
N VAL A 513 -21.57 -12.87 11.76
CA VAL A 513 -22.07 -14.21 12.10
C VAL A 513 -21.48 -15.20 11.12
N GLU A 514 -21.00 -16.30 11.61
CA GLU A 514 -20.47 -17.44 10.84
C GLU A 514 -21.29 -18.70 11.17
N ASP A 515 -21.56 -19.48 10.14
CA ASP A 515 -22.19 -20.80 10.26
C ASP A 515 -21.49 -21.79 9.33
N ILE A 516 -21.21 -22.99 9.85
CA ILE A 516 -20.59 -24.07 9.09
C ILE A 516 -21.42 -25.33 9.33
N ARG A 517 -21.95 -25.92 8.24
CA ARG A 517 -22.70 -27.16 8.30
C ARG A 517 -22.62 -27.93 7.00
N VAL A 518 -23.02 -29.18 7.04
CA VAL A 518 -23.22 -30.00 5.84
C VAL A 518 -24.66 -29.84 5.39
N LEU A 519 -24.87 -29.51 4.11
CA LEU A 519 -26.20 -29.42 3.49
C LEU A 519 -26.29 -30.42 2.32
N GLU A 520 -27.38 -31.14 2.25
CA GLU A 520 -27.76 -31.91 1.07
C GLU A 520 -28.47 -31.00 0.04
N ILE A 521 -28.53 -31.44 -1.21
CA ILE A 521 -29.26 -30.73 -2.25
C ILE A 521 -30.75 -30.63 -1.85
N GLY A 522 -31.31 -29.45 -1.88
CA GLY A 522 -32.65 -29.12 -1.42
C GLY A 522 -32.76 -28.75 0.07
N GLN A 523 -31.70 -28.93 0.86
CA GLN A 523 -31.70 -28.54 2.27
C GLN A 523 -31.41 -27.04 2.46
N SER A 524 -31.97 -26.50 3.54
CA SER A 524 -31.83 -25.09 3.90
C SER A 524 -31.22 -24.92 5.29
N ALA A 525 -30.47 -23.83 5.47
CA ALA A 525 -29.93 -23.37 6.74
C ALA A 525 -30.42 -21.96 7.05
N GLU A 526 -30.75 -21.66 8.28
CA GLU A 526 -31.06 -20.32 8.73
C GLU A 526 -29.86 -19.70 9.43
N VAL A 527 -29.38 -18.53 8.93
CA VAL A 527 -28.20 -17.83 9.44
C VAL A 527 -28.55 -16.33 9.59
N ALA A 528 -28.60 -15.84 10.81
CA ALA A 528 -28.89 -14.44 11.13
C ALA A 528 -30.16 -13.88 10.44
N GLY A 529 -31.23 -14.70 10.35
CA GLY A 529 -32.51 -14.35 9.74
C GLY A 529 -32.52 -14.40 8.20
N PHE A 530 -31.51 -15.01 7.59
CA PHE A 530 -31.46 -15.36 6.16
C PHE A 530 -31.56 -16.87 6.03
N THR A 531 -32.33 -17.33 5.05
CA THR A 531 -32.40 -18.75 4.69
C THR A 531 -31.50 -18.99 3.48
N ILE A 532 -30.58 -19.92 3.62
CA ILE A 532 -29.57 -20.31 2.62
C ILE A 532 -29.92 -21.74 2.20
N THR A 533 -30.29 -21.94 0.94
CA THR A 533 -30.73 -23.24 0.40
C THR A 533 -29.74 -23.69 -0.68
N LEU A 534 -29.21 -24.88 -0.56
CA LEU A 534 -28.40 -25.51 -1.61
C LEU A 534 -29.35 -26.17 -2.62
N GLU A 535 -29.57 -25.51 -3.77
CA GLU A 535 -30.56 -26.00 -4.76
C GLU A 535 -29.99 -27.03 -5.72
N ALA A 536 -28.76 -26.80 -6.20
CA ALA A 536 -28.11 -27.69 -7.16
C ALA A 536 -26.59 -27.63 -7.03
N VAL A 537 -25.92 -28.68 -7.49
CA VAL A 537 -24.47 -28.72 -7.68
C VAL A 537 -24.20 -29.37 -9.04
N GLU A 538 -23.49 -28.65 -9.92
CA GLU A 538 -23.24 -29.05 -11.29
C GLU A 538 -21.78 -28.90 -11.66
N ASP A 539 -21.27 -29.89 -12.43
CA ASP A 539 -19.94 -29.77 -13.02
C ASP A 539 -20.03 -28.99 -14.35
N ARG A 540 -19.19 -27.97 -14.48
CA ARG A 540 -19.10 -27.14 -15.67
C ARG A 540 -17.64 -27.01 -16.13
N ARG A 541 -17.46 -26.52 -17.35
CA ARG A 541 -16.14 -26.27 -17.92
C ARG A 541 -15.93 -24.79 -18.16
N GLY A 542 -14.90 -24.23 -17.51
CA GLY A 542 -14.42 -22.89 -17.72
C GLY A 542 -13.38 -22.79 -18.86
N PRO A 543 -12.81 -21.60 -19.11
CA PRO A 543 -11.85 -21.36 -20.18
C PRO A 543 -10.58 -22.23 -20.10
N ASN A 544 -10.05 -22.45 -18.89
CA ASN A 544 -8.84 -23.23 -18.63
C ASN A 544 -8.91 -24.02 -17.31
N TYR A 545 -10.12 -24.24 -16.80
CA TYR A 545 -10.39 -24.99 -15.57
C TYR A 545 -11.68 -25.83 -15.70
N LEU A 546 -11.82 -26.80 -14.85
CA LEU A 546 -13.08 -27.48 -14.58
C LEU A 546 -13.64 -26.91 -13.28
N THR A 547 -14.95 -26.79 -13.17
CA THR A 547 -15.57 -26.25 -11.96
C THR A 547 -16.77 -27.07 -11.53
N THR A 548 -16.86 -27.32 -10.22
CA THR A 548 -18.08 -27.77 -9.55
C THR A 548 -18.74 -26.51 -8.99
N MET A 549 -19.85 -26.10 -9.59
CA MET A 549 -20.59 -24.89 -9.24
C MET A 549 -21.84 -25.28 -8.46
N ALA A 550 -22.06 -24.60 -7.33
CA ALA A 550 -23.26 -24.76 -6.55
C ALA A 550 -24.23 -23.61 -6.80
N ASP A 551 -25.51 -23.91 -6.94
CA ASP A 551 -26.58 -22.92 -6.96
C ASP A 551 -27.15 -22.80 -5.55
N VAL A 552 -26.94 -21.64 -4.92
CA VAL A 552 -27.33 -21.36 -3.55
C VAL A 552 -28.36 -20.24 -3.52
N ALA A 553 -29.62 -20.57 -3.23
CA ALA A 553 -30.67 -19.59 -3.10
C ALA A 553 -30.64 -18.87 -1.74
N LEU A 554 -30.70 -17.56 -1.78
CA LEU A 554 -30.84 -16.72 -0.61
C LEU A 554 -32.26 -16.19 -0.49
N SER A 555 -32.88 -16.34 0.68
CA SER A 555 -34.18 -15.75 0.98
C SER A 555 -34.21 -15.15 2.39
N ARG A 556 -35.17 -14.27 2.64
CA ARG A 556 -35.44 -13.71 3.96
C ARG A 556 -36.95 -13.65 4.19
N GLN A 557 -37.40 -14.28 5.26
CA GLN A 557 -38.84 -14.38 5.57
C GLN A 557 -39.65 -14.91 4.37
N GLY A 558 -39.12 -15.89 3.65
CA GLY A 558 -39.75 -16.50 2.48
C GLY A 558 -39.66 -15.70 1.18
N GLN A 559 -39.12 -14.48 1.21
CA GLN A 559 -38.91 -13.68 -0.01
C GLN A 559 -37.50 -13.93 -0.59
N PRO A 560 -37.39 -14.26 -1.89
CA PRO A 560 -36.10 -14.46 -2.54
C PRO A 560 -35.30 -13.15 -2.61
N ILE A 561 -33.99 -13.23 -2.35
CA ILE A 561 -33.07 -12.09 -2.40
C ILE A 561 -32.13 -12.22 -3.61
N ALA A 562 -31.42 -13.35 -3.71
CA ALA A 562 -30.42 -13.58 -4.74
C ALA A 562 -30.17 -15.08 -4.93
N MET A 563 -29.60 -15.42 -6.07
CA MET A 563 -28.98 -16.71 -6.32
C MET A 563 -27.47 -16.51 -6.34
N LEU A 564 -26.75 -17.26 -5.54
CA LEU A 564 -25.30 -17.26 -5.49
C LEU A 564 -24.73 -18.49 -6.20
N HIS A 565 -23.54 -18.32 -6.78
CA HIS A 565 -22.86 -19.36 -7.52
C HIS A 565 -21.43 -19.56 -6.98
N PRO A 566 -21.25 -20.04 -5.74
CA PRO A 566 -19.93 -20.43 -5.28
C PRO A 566 -19.40 -21.58 -6.13
N GLU A 567 -18.10 -21.52 -6.44
CA GLU A 567 -17.46 -22.48 -7.31
C GLU A 567 -16.24 -23.13 -6.64
N ARG A 568 -16.00 -24.37 -6.98
CA ARG A 568 -14.73 -25.03 -6.77
C ARG A 568 -14.11 -25.34 -8.10
N ARG A 569 -13.04 -24.62 -8.44
CA ARG A 569 -12.33 -24.75 -9.70
C ARG A 569 -11.16 -25.70 -9.55
N TYR A 570 -10.92 -26.52 -10.55
CA TYR A 570 -9.72 -27.33 -10.70
C TYR A 570 -9.02 -26.95 -12.01
N TYR A 571 -7.76 -26.58 -11.90
CA TYR A 571 -6.93 -26.17 -13.04
C TYR A 571 -6.05 -27.35 -13.47
N PRO A 572 -6.37 -28.06 -14.58
CA PRO A 572 -5.68 -29.30 -14.94
C PRO A 572 -4.20 -29.10 -15.26
N VAL A 573 -3.82 -27.93 -15.81
CA VAL A 573 -2.42 -27.63 -16.15
C VAL A 573 -1.55 -27.40 -14.91
N ALA A 574 -2.10 -26.81 -13.86
CA ALA A 574 -1.41 -26.52 -12.61
C ALA A 574 -1.63 -27.61 -11.55
N GLU A 575 -2.54 -28.57 -11.81
CA GLU A 575 -3.00 -29.63 -10.88
C GLU A 575 -3.43 -29.04 -9.51
N MET A 576 -4.09 -27.89 -9.55
CA MET A 576 -4.41 -27.11 -8.34
C MET A 576 -5.90 -26.76 -8.28
N PRO A 577 -6.58 -27.00 -7.13
CA PRO A 577 -7.91 -26.48 -6.88
C PRO A 577 -7.89 -25.05 -6.33
N THR A 578 -8.93 -24.26 -6.64
CA THR A 578 -9.25 -22.99 -5.99
C THR A 578 -10.71 -23.00 -5.53
N THR A 579 -11.05 -22.10 -4.61
CA THR A 579 -12.39 -21.97 -4.06
C THR A 579 -12.86 -20.54 -4.28
N GLU A 580 -13.95 -20.39 -5.02
CA GLU A 580 -14.56 -19.11 -5.33
C GLU A 580 -15.80 -18.90 -4.47
N ALA A 581 -15.85 -17.83 -3.71
CA ALA A 581 -17.00 -17.54 -2.87
C ALA A 581 -18.16 -16.93 -3.68
N GLY A 582 -19.36 -17.37 -3.40
CA GLY A 582 -20.58 -16.68 -3.81
C GLY A 582 -20.88 -15.54 -2.84
N ILE A 583 -20.95 -14.30 -3.33
CA ILE A 583 -21.12 -13.12 -2.47
C ILE A 583 -22.29 -12.26 -2.97
N ASP A 584 -23.31 -12.06 -2.11
CA ASP A 584 -24.29 -11.00 -2.29
C ASP A 584 -23.83 -9.75 -1.55
N SER A 585 -23.26 -8.82 -2.33
CA SER A 585 -22.62 -7.60 -1.81
C SER A 585 -23.58 -6.44 -1.72
N GLY A 586 -23.65 -5.77 -0.56
CA GLY A 586 -24.51 -4.64 -0.34
C GLY A 586 -23.88 -3.52 0.48
N LEU A 587 -24.56 -2.37 0.53
CA LEU A 587 -24.11 -1.23 1.33
C LEU A 587 -24.11 -1.53 2.83
N TRP A 588 -25.05 -2.34 3.29
CA TRP A 588 -25.28 -2.60 4.71
C TRP A 588 -24.70 -3.92 5.19
N ARG A 589 -24.56 -4.88 4.28
CA ARG A 589 -24.07 -6.21 4.59
C ARG A 589 -23.59 -6.94 3.34
N ASP A 590 -22.70 -7.91 3.51
CA ASP A 590 -22.43 -8.95 2.55
C ASP A 590 -22.93 -10.29 3.11
N ILE A 591 -23.51 -11.12 2.24
CA ILE A 591 -23.76 -12.54 2.49
C ILE A 591 -22.72 -13.29 1.66
N TYR A 592 -21.89 -14.05 2.35
CA TYR A 592 -20.73 -14.71 1.77
C TYR A 592 -20.90 -16.23 1.99
N VAL A 593 -20.91 -17.00 0.91
CA VAL A 593 -21.11 -18.46 0.96
C VAL A 593 -19.97 -19.16 0.22
N VAL A 594 -19.43 -20.19 0.85
CA VAL A 594 -18.45 -21.10 0.25
C VAL A 594 -19.02 -22.52 0.33
N VAL A 595 -18.89 -23.25 -0.76
CA VAL A 595 -19.24 -24.68 -0.82
C VAL A 595 -17.95 -25.50 -0.99
N GLY A 596 -17.69 -26.39 -0.05
CA GLY A 596 -16.54 -27.28 -0.04
C GLY A 596 -16.80 -28.58 -0.77
N ASP A 597 -15.98 -29.60 -0.46
CA ASP A 597 -16.08 -30.93 -1.05
C ASP A 597 -17.35 -31.65 -0.64
N ALA A 598 -17.79 -32.59 -1.51
CA ALA A 598 -18.77 -33.59 -1.16
C ALA A 598 -18.30 -34.43 0.04
N GLN A 599 -19.16 -34.61 1.02
CA GLN A 599 -18.84 -35.37 2.20
C GLN A 599 -19.08 -36.87 1.97
N PRO A 600 -18.30 -37.75 2.59
CA PRO A 600 -18.47 -39.21 2.43
C PRO A 600 -19.87 -39.73 2.83
N GLU A 601 -20.49 -39.05 3.78
CA GLU A 601 -21.82 -39.39 4.30
C GLU A 601 -22.97 -38.76 3.51
N GLY A 602 -22.65 -38.01 2.45
CA GLY A 602 -23.58 -37.23 1.62
C GLY A 602 -23.58 -35.73 1.96
N GLY A 603 -24.04 -34.93 1.01
CA GLY A 603 -24.09 -33.47 1.13
C GLY A 603 -22.73 -32.76 0.91
N TYR A 604 -22.71 -31.45 1.12
CA TYR A 604 -21.57 -30.57 0.92
C TYR A 604 -21.32 -29.73 2.16
N ALA A 605 -20.06 -29.48 2.50
CA ALA A 605 -19.71 -28.57 3.57
C ALA A 605 -19.99 -27.11 3.09
N VAL A 606 -20.99 -26.48 3.67
CA VAL A 606 -21.36 -25.09 3.37
C VAL A 606 -20.93 -24.19 4.53
N ARG A 607 -20.10 -23.20 4.21
CA ARG A 607 -19.66 -22.17 5.15
C ARG A 607 -20.27 -20.84 4.76
N SER A 608 -21.02 -20.22 5.64
CA SER A 608 -21.77 -19.01 5.39
C SER A 608 -21.42 -17.93 6.38
N PHE A 609 -21.23 -16.70 5.88
CA PHE A 609 -21.01 -15.52 6.70
C PHE A 609 -22.01 -14.44 6.39
N ILE A 610 -22.51 -13.77 7.42
CA ILE A 610 -23.20 -12.50 7.32
C ILE A 610 -22.26 -11.44 7.87
N LYS A 611 -21.84 -10.50 7.02
CA LYS A 611 -20.82 -9.47 7.34
C LYS A 611 -21.39 -8.07 7.17
N PRO A 612 -21.92 -7.47 8.24
CA PRO A 612 -22.41 -6.11 8.19
C PRO A 612 -21.29 -5.10 7.91
N LEU A 613 -21.59 -4.13 7.06
CA LEU A 613 -20.72 -3.00 6.71
C LEU A 613 -19.39 -3.37 6.05
N ALA A 614 -19.24 -4.60 5.50
CA ALA A 614 -17.98 -5.05 4.91
C ALA A 614 -17.45 -4.11 3.82
N ASN A 615 -18.33 -3.66 2.90
CA ASN A 615 -17.95 -2.78 1.80
C ASN A 615 -17.44 -1.40 2.23
N TRP A 616 -17.72 -0.99 3.47
CA TRP A 616 -17.21 0.28 3.99
C TRP A 616 -15.69 0.25 4.23
N VAL A 617 -15.09 -0.93 4.39
CA VAL A 617 -13.63 -1.10 4.52
C VAL A 617 -12.94 -0.56 3.25
N TRP A 618 -13.34 -1.07 2.08
CA TRP A 618 -12.73 -0.69 0.79
C TRP A 618 -13.22 0.65 0.29
N SER A 619 -14.50 0.98 0.52
CA SER A 619 -15.02 2.32 0.23
C SER A 619 -14.22 3.40 0.97
N GLY A 620 -13.90 3.17 2.24
CA GLY A 620 -13.05 4.05 3.02
C GLY A 620 -11.63 4.16 2.46
N ALA A 621 -11.02 3.05 2.03
CA ALA A 621 -9.70 3.05 1.39
C ALA A 621 -9.69 3.84 0.06
N ILE A 622 -10.73 3.70 -0.76
CA ILE A 622 -10.89 4.47 -1.99
C ILE A 622 -11.02 5.97 -1.66
N ILE A 623 -11.85 6.34 -0.70
CA ILE A 623 -12.04 7.74 -0.27
C ILE A 623 -10.73 8.31 0.29
N LEU A 624 -9.98 7.52 1.05
CA LEU A 624 -8.66 7.87 1.58
C LEU A 624 -7.67 8.20 0.45
N ALA A 625 -7.59 7.35 -0.57
CA ALA A 625 -6.77 7.55 -1.75
C ALA A 625 -7.20 8.78 -2.57
N LEU A 626 -8.51 8.96 -2.79
CA LEU A 626 -9.07 10.14 -3.46
C LEU A 626 -8.70 11.44 -2.73
N GLY A 627 -8.74 11.45 -1.39
CA GLY A 627 -8.28 12.57 -0.59
C GLY A 627 -6.80 12.88 -0.83
N GLY A 628 -5.98 11.85 -0.95
CA GLY A 628 -4.58 11.98 -1.35
C GLY A 628 -4.42 12.62 -2.73
N PHE A 629 -5.14 12.15 -3.75
CA PHE A 629 -5.11 12.72 -5.10
C PHE A 629 -5.56 14.18 -5.11
N LEU A 630 -6.66 14.54 -4.42
CA LEU A 630 -7.10 15.93 -4.30
C LEU A 630 -5.98 16.82 -3.72
N SER A 631 -5.26 16.32 -2.71
CA SER A 631 -4.11 17.03 -2.14
C SER A 631 -2.96 17.16 -3.14
N LEU A 632 -2.66 16.10 -3.91
CA LEU A 632 -1.56 16.08 -4.88
C LEU A 632 -1.78 17.10 -6.02
N PHE A 633 -3.03 17.29 -6.45
CA PHE A 633 -3.38 18.22 -7.51
C PHE A 633 -3.48 19.70 -7.06
N ASP A 634 -3.24 20.02 -5.78
CA ASP A 634 -3.26 21.42 -5.32
C ASP A 634 -2.14 22.24 -5.98
N ARG A 635 -2.53 23.35 -6.60
CA ARG A 635 -1.60 24.25 -7.31
C ARG A 635 -0.47 24.76 -6.43
N ARG A 636 -0.66 24.85 -5.12
CA ARG A 636 0.35 25.33 -4.16
C ARG A 636 1.61 24.46 -4.11
N TYR A 637 1.52 23.19 -4.49
CA TYR A 637 2.69 22.31 -4.63
C TYR A 637 3.51 22.62 -5.90
N ARG A 638 2.90 23.27 -6.89
CA ARG A 638 3.54 23.56 -8.19
C ARG A 638 4.19 24.93 -8.25
N MET A 639 3.89 25.85 -7.29
CA MET A 639 4.45 27.20 -7.29
C MET A 639 5.82 27.26 -6.63
N ALA A 640 6.75 28.04 -7.21
CA ALA A 640 8.08 28.26 -6.65
C ALA A 640 7.98 28.92 -5.25
N PRO A 641 8.91 28.61 -4.32
CA PRO A 641 9.01 29.31 -3.05
C PRO A 641 9.21 30.82 -3.31
N GLY A 642 8.30 31.66 -2.85
CA GLY A 642 8.37 33.13 -3.02
C GLY A 642 7.32 33.73 -3.95
N ALA A 643 6.71 32.99 -4.88
CA ALA A 643 5.69 33.53 -5.80
C ALA A 643 4.36 33.91 -5.12
N ALA A 644 4.06 33.35 -3.98
CA ALA A 644 2.82 33.61 -3.23
C ALA A 644 2.82 34.93 -2.43
N ARG A 645 3.94 35.65 -2.35
CA ARG A 645 4.08 36.88 -1.52
C ARG A 645 3.86 38.20 -2.30
N LYS A 646 3.68 38.12 -3.64
CA LYS A 646 3.57 39.33 -4.50
C LYS A 646 2.15 39.73 -4.88
N THR A 647 1.10 39.13 -4.33
CA THR A 647 -0.30 39.48 -4.70
C THR A 647 -1.15 39.97 -3.53
N GLY A 648 -0.55 40.61 -2.54
CA GLY A 648 -1.28 41.45 -1.57
C GLY A 648 -1.02 42.93 -1.91
N PRO A 649 -2.05 43.82 -1.99
CA PRO A 649 -1.81 45.23 -2.09
C PRO A 649 -1.08 45.70 -0.83
N GLU A 650 0.02 46.42 -1.00
CA GLU A 650 0.65 47.20 0.07
C GLU A 650 -0.42 48.12 0.63
N ALA A 651 -0.77 47.97 1.90
CA ALA A 651 -1.52 48.99 2.62
C ALA A 651 -0.64 50.23 2.73
N PRO A 652 -1.12 51.45 2.38
CA PRO A 652 -0.39 52.66 2.63
C PRO A 652 -0.15 52.88 4.11
N GLN A 653 1.02 53.44 4.43
CA GLN A 653 1.54 53.72 5.78
C GLN A 653 0.60 54.59 6.62
#